data_ffbe29c1be6eeb780da5abdff3b48804
#
_entry.id   ffbe29c1be6eeb780da5abdff3b48804
#
_cell.length_a   1.000
_cell.length_b   1.000
_cell.length_c   1.000
_cell.angle_alpha   90.00
_cell.angle_beta   90.00
_cell.angle_gamma   90.00
#
_symmetry.space_group_name_H-M   'P 1'
#
loop_
_entity.id
_entity.type
_entity.pdbx_description
1 polymer ?
#
loop_
_entity_poly.entity_id
_entity_poly.type
_entity_poly.pdbx_seq_one_letter_code
_entity_poly.pdbx_strand_id
1 'polypeptide(L)'
;MKKVLLALLFSGVLPSGKAVMGCYAQQYPYQNTSLSAHERAVDLCSRLTLEEKASLMLDDSPAIPRFGIKHWQWWSEALHGYANMGNVTNFPEPIGMAASFNNDLVYKVFDAVSTEARAKWNELQKSGDDVIRFHALSVWTPNVNIFRDPRWGRGQETYGEDPYLSSLMGDAVVRGLQGPENSKYRKLWACAKHYAVHSGPEWSRHTADINNISARDLWETYLPAFKYLVEESKVREVMCAYQRYDNEPCCSSTRLLQDILRNEWGFKYLVVSDCGAVSDIHENHKVASDAVHSSARATLAGTDVECGFNYAYKSIPEAVKRDLIKESEVDKHVIRLLEGRFDLGEMDDPSLVEWSKIPSSVLESKEHLQIALDIARQSIVLLQNNNNVLPLAKNEKVAVIGPNANDKVMMWGNYNGTPTTTSTVLDGVRLYNKKAKYMQGCDLTDNKIVTDVFDQLSFEGKKGFKGTFWNNAKREGAPVATLWHGSPFFKTTAGNYQWAPGVNLTDFSAQYETVFRPKKSGEVVINVESVSDFDVIVNGEVKQKFNTWRVTPTRTPIQVEAGKEYKIEIHFAHVPTWGASIRVNVGTESIINYDDIIKKLAGYDKVVFVGGIAASLEGEEMPVTIEGFKGGDRTNIELPAVQRNFLKALKAAGKKVIYVNCSGSAIALQPETESCDAILQAWYPGMKGGEAVADVLYGKVNPSGKLPITFYKNSEQLGDFEDYNMAGRTYRYMKNDKPLYPFGYGLSYTDFEIGNATLSADKITKGQTVTMTIPVTNKGKKDGTEVVQVYVKNPSDPNGPIKQLRAYKRVDVKAGQTVNATITINDKSLEWFDEGTNTIHTKEGSYELVYGNSSDATKAIGIKVE
;
A
#
# COMPACT_ATOMS: atom_id res chain seq x y z
N MET A 1 -5.26 64.35 79.31
CA MET A 1 -6.52 64.18 80.06
C MET A 1 -7.47 63.32 79.23
N LYS A 2 -7.53 62.05 79.51
CA LYS A 2 -8.77 61.37 79.90
C LYS A 2 -9.99 61.62 79.01
N LYS A 3 -10.50 60.59 78.29
CA LYS A 3 -11.59 59.65 78.59
C LYS A 3 -11.85 58.87 77.35
N VAL A 4 -11.75 57.49 77.29
CA VAL A 4 -12.50 56.40 77.83
C VAL A 4 -14.01 56.39 77.40
N LEU A 5 -14.40 55.28 76.78
CA LEU A 5 -15.58 54.51 76.64
C LEU A 5 -16.16 54.39 75.22
N LEU A 6 -16.75 53.33 74.69
CA LEU A 6 -17.16 52.05 75.18
C LEU A 6 -17.51 51.19 73.94
N ALA A 7 -17.23 49.93 73.97
CA ALA A 7 -17.58 48.95 72.92
C ALA A 7 -19.07 48.70 72.79
N LEU A 8 -19.56 48.46 71.68
CA LEU A 8 -20.74 47.62 71.45
C LEU A 8 -20.51 46.69 70.21
N LEU A 9 -20.44 45.43 70.50
CA LEU A 9 -20.43 44.34 69.58
C LEU A 9 -21.78 44.27 68.83
N PHE A 10 -21.71 44.30 67.45
CA PHE A 10 -22.76 43.71 66.63
C PHE A 10 -22.09 42.80 65.62
N SER A 11 -22.31 41.50 65.86
CA SER A 11 -21.94 40.43 64.95
C SER A 11 -22.83 40.47 63.68
N GLY A 12 -22.27 40.95 62.59
CA GLY A 12 -22.87 40.88 61.24
C GLY A 12 -21.98 39.99 60.40
N VAL A 13 -22.41 38.79 60.17
CA VAL A 13 -21.81 37.85 59.21
C VAL A 13 -22.06 38.44 57.84
N LEU A 14 -21.02 38.95 57.17
CA LEU A 14 -21.01 39.25 55.74
C LEU A 14 -20.50 37.99 55.00
N PRO A 15 -21.20 37.45 53.96
CA PRO A 15 -20.67 36.39 53.16
C PRO A 15 -19.51 36.91 52.32
N SER A 16 -18.36 36.28 52.48
CA SER A 16 -17.18 36.48 51.62
C SER A 16 -17.50 36.01 50.20
N GLY A 17 -18.09 36.90 49.39
CA GLY A 17 -18.10 36.76 47.96
C GLY A 17 -16.69 36.85 47.41
N LYS A 18 -16.03 35.70 47.15
CA LYS A 18 -14.90 35.67 46.24
C LYS A 18 -15.44 36.14 44.87
N ALA A 19 -15.17 37.41 44.55
CA ALA A 19 -15.22 37.82 43.14
C ALA A 19 -14.15 37.01 42.41
N VAL A 20 -14.58 35.92 41.80
CA VAL A 20 -13.83 35.26 40.75
C VAL A 20 -13.83 36.30 39.60
N MET A 21 -12.77 37.11 39.50
CA MET A 21 -12.43 37.78 38.25
C MET A 21 -12.18 36.63 37.26
N GLY A 22 -13.21 36.20 36.55
CA GLY A 22 -13.08 35.45 35.34
C GLY A 22 -12.26 36.35 34.40
N CYS A 23 -10.97 36.04 34.22
CA CYS A 23 -10.30 36.41 33.00
C CYS A 23 -11.14 35.80 31.85
N TYR A 24 -12.01 36.55 31.23
CA TYR A 24 -12.51 36.21 29.90
C TYR A 24 -11.27 36.18 29.00
N ALA A 25 -10.68 35.02 28.79
CA ALA A 25 -9.69 34.83 27.75
C ALA A 25 -10.34 35.34 26.46
N GLN A 26 -9.70 36.28 25.80
CA GLN A 26 -10.19 36.84 24.55
C GLN A 26 -10.38 35.68 23.57
N GLN A 27 -11.62 35.37 23.24
CA GLN A 27 -11.94 34.28 22.30
C GLN A 27 -11.69 34.82 20.88
N TYR A 28 -10.71 34.28 20.23
CA TYR A 28 -10.42 34.62 18.83
C TYR A 28 -11.42 33.96 17.87
N PRO A 29 -11.70 34.57 16.70
CA PRO A 29 -12.62 34.03 15.71
C PRO A 29 -12.28 32.56 15.33
N TYR A 30 -11.00 32.19 15.19
CA TYR A 30 -10.62 30.82 14.84
C TYR A 30 -11.07 29.78 15.87
N GLN A 31 -11.32 30.16 17.11
CA GLN A 31 -11.81 29.27 18.19
C GLN A 31 -13.34 29.05 18.13
N ASN A 32 -14.04 29.82 17.30
CA ASN A 32 -15.49 29.70 17.16
C ASN A 32 -15.87 28.57 16.18
N THR A 33 -16.32 27.44 16.71
CA THR A 33 -16.70 26.26 15.93
C THR A 33 -17.96 26.39 15.08
N SER A 34 -18.66 27.55 15.15
CA SER A 34 -19.81 27.88 14.28
C SER A 34 -19.35 28.50 12.95
N LEU A 35 -18.11 29.01 12.88
CA LEU A 35 -17.51 29.50 11.63
C LEU A 35 -17.03 28.32 10.79
N SER A 36 -16.94 28.51 9.49
CA SER A 36 -16.37 27.53 8.57
C SER A 36 -14.88 27.30 8.85
N ALA A 37 -14.35 26.13 8.48
CA ALA A 37 -12.92 25.84 8.57
C ALA A 37 -12.07 26.91 7.87
N HIS A 38 -12.53 27.39 6.70
CA HIS A 38 -11.88 28.46 5.94
C HIS A 38 -11.82 29.80 6.70
N GLU A 39 -12.93 30.28 7.25
CA GLU A 39 -12.96 31.53 8.01
C GLU A 39 -12.04 31.47 9.24
N ARG A 40 -12.02 30.35 9.92
CA ARG A 40 -11.13 30.07 11.06
C ARG A 40 -9.66 30.05 10.65
N ALA A 41 -9.35 29.40 9.53
CA ALA A 41 -8.00 29.33 8.99
C ALA A 41 -7.45 30.69 8.57
N VAL A 42 -8.26 31.52 7.94
CA VAL A 42 -7.91 32.90 7.56
C VAL A 42 -7.60 33.77 8.80
N ASP A 43 -8.46 33.71 9.83
CA ASP A 43 -8.22 34.45 11.08
C ASP A 43 -6.92 34.00 11.76
N LEU A 44 -6.71 32.70 11.88
CA LEU A 44 -5.51 32.15 12.55
C LEU A 44 -4.24 32.45 11.76
N CYS A 45 -4.23 32.29 10.43
CA CYS A 45 -3.11 32.60 9.56
C CYS A 45 -2.66 34.07 9.70
N SER A 46 -3.62 35.00 9.80
CA SER A 46 -3.33 36.44 9.96
C SER A 46 -2.59 36.80 11.25
N ARG A 47 -2.50 35.90 12.21
CA ARG A 47 -1.86 36.08 13.52
C ARG A 47 -0.46 35.46 13.62
N LEU A 48 -0.08 34.65 12.62
CA LEU A 48 1.20 33.95 12.59
C LEU A 48 2.31 34.84 12.02
N THR A 49 3.54 34.69 12.52
CA THR A 49 4.72 35.27 11.88
C THR A 49 5.09 34.49 10.62
N LEU A 50 5.91 35.08 9.75
CA LEU A 50 6.38 34.41 8.54
C LEU A 50 7.14 33.11 8.83
N GLU A 51 7.97 33.10 9.88
CA GLU A 51 8.70 31.88 10.33
C GLU A 51 7.75 30.78 10.81
N GLU A 52 6.70 31.17 11.57
CA GLU A 52 5.67 30.22 12.00
C GLU A 52 4.89 29.68 10.81
N LYS A 53 4.52 30.52 9.86
CA LYS A 53 3.86 30.11 8.61
C LYS A 53 4.71 29.09 7.83
N ALA A 54 5.98 29.41 7.61
CA ALA A 54 6.91 28.52 6.92
C ALA A 54 7.09 27.16 7.65
N SER A 55 7.13 27.20 8.99
CA SER A 55 7.27 25.98 9.80
C SER A 55 6.05 25.04 9.71
N LEU A 56 4.83 25.59 9.50
CA LEU A 56 3.63 24.79 9.29
C LEU A 56 3.57 24.11 7.92
N MET A 57 4.37 24.56 6.94
CA MET A 57 4.42 24.00 5.60
C MET A 57 5.33 22.76 5.50
N LEU A 58 5.86 22.26 6.61
CA LEU A 58 6.63 21.02 6.71
C LEU A 58 5.71 19.85 7.07
N ASP A 59 6.02 18.64 6.59
CA ASP A 59 5.25 17.44 6.98
C ASP A 59 5.34 17.18 8.50
N ASP A 60 6.45 17.57 9.11
CA ASP A 60 6.71 17.56 10.55
C ASP A 60 6.56 19.00 11.09
N SER A 61 5.31 19.41 11.31
CA SER A 61 4.94 20.78 11.69
C SER A 61 5.08 20.99 13.19
N PRO A 62 5.93 21.93 13.67
CA PRO A 62 6.11 22.16 15.11
C PRO A 62 4.87 22.76 15.77
N ALA A 63 4.78 22.61 17.09
CA ALA A 63 3.75 23.26 17.88
C ALA A 63 3.94 24.79 17.91
N ILE A 64 2.82 25.55 17.96
CA ILE A 64 2.79 27.00 18.23
C ILE A 64 1.90 27.23 19.44
N PRO A 65 2.45 27.09 20.67
CA PRO A 65 1.66 27.02 21.91
C PRO A 65 0.83 28.27 22.20
N ARG A 66 1.28 29.47 21.77
CA ARG A 66 0.56 30.74 21.99
C ARG A 66 -0.83 30.79 21.33
N PHE A 67 -1.09 29.91 20.34
CA PHE A 67 -2.39 29.76 19.68
C PHE A 67 -3.01 28.38 19.91
N GLY A 68 -2.42 27.53 20.74
CA GLY A 68 -2.91 26.18 20.99
C GLY A 68 -2.70 25.23 19.81
N ILE A 69 -1.87 25.60 18.82
CA ILE A 69 -1.49 24.72 17.73
C ILE A 69 -0.53 23.67 18.27
N LYS A 70 -0.95 22.39 18.24
CA LYS A 70 -0.12 21.28 18.64
C LYS A 70 0.86 20.89 17.54
N HIS A 71 1.92 20.17 17.91
CA HIS A 71 2.75 19.47 16.93
C HIS A 71 1.90 18.58 16.03
N TRP A 72 2.18 18.59 14.75
CA TRP A 72 1.41 17.85 13.73
C TRP A 72 2.33 17.14 12.76
N GLN A 73 1.91 15.98 12.32
CA GLN A 73 2.57 15.20 11.27
C GLN A 73 1.56 14.97 10.14
N TRP A 74 1.96 15.25 8.90
CA TRP A 74 1.09 15.03 7.74
C TRP A 74 1.22 13.61 7.17
N TRP A 75 2.30 12.89 7.48
CA TRP A 75 2.58 11.60 6.88
C TRP A 75 2.00 10.44 7.67
N SER A 76 1.00 9.76 7.09
CA SER A 76 0.61 8.40 7.42
C SER A 76 0.31 7.62 6.15
N GLU A 77 0.28 6.29 6.24
CA GLU A 77 0.05 5.40 5.12
C GLU A 77 -1.11 4.45 5.42
N ALA A 78 -1.94 4.17 4.41
CA ALA A 78 -3.12 3.33 4.57
C ALA A 78 -3.47 2.52 3.32
N LEU A 79 -2.47 2.06 2.56
CA LEU A 79 -2.68 1.37 1.27
C LEU A 79 -3.56 0.12 1.39
N HIS A 80 -3.44 -0.64 2.49
CA HIS A 80 -4.26 -1.84 2.73
C HIS A 80 -4.40 -2.19 4.22
N GLY A 81 -4.46 -1.16 5.05
CA GLY A 81 -4.51 -1.16 6.52
C GLY A 81 -3.77 0.07 7.00
N TYR A 82 -4.01 0.51 8.23
CA TYR A 82 -3.30 1.68 8.78
C TYR A 82 -1.85 1.29 9.04
N ALA A 83 -0.97 1.58 8.08
CA ALA A 83 0.39 1.08 8.04
C ALA A 83 1.22 1.59 9.21
N ASN A 84 2.18 0.77 9.63
CA ASN A 84 3.13 1.08 10.68
C ASN A 84 2.52 1.35 12.07
N MET A 85 1.22 1.06 12.25
CA MET A 85 0.47 1.34 13.49
C MET A 85 0.28 0.13 14.42
N GLY A 86 1.16 -0.87 14.29
CA GLY A 86 1.12 -2.07 15.14
C GLY A 86 -0.07 -2.98 14.79
N ASN A 87 -0.82 -3.40 15.79
CA ASN A 87 -1.96 -4.29 15.64
C ASN A 87 -3.15 -3.58 15.00
N VAL A 88 -3.29 -3.76 13.71
CA VAL A 88 -4.42 -3.30 12.87
C VAL A 88 -4.74 -4.39 11.85
N THR A 89 -5.94 -4.33 11.29
CA THR A 89 -6.34 -5.26 10.22
C THR A 89 -5.52 -5.00 8.97
N ASN A 90 -4.89 -6.05 8.46
CA ASN A 90 -4.08 -6.02 7.24
C ASN A 90 -4.83 -6.76 6.13
N PHE A 91 -5.26 -6.00 5.12
CA PHE A 91 -6.00 -6.46 3.96
C PHE A 91 -5.05 -6.90 2.84
N PRO A 92 -5.52 -7.50 1.74
CA PRO A 92 -4.70 -7.70 0.54
C PRO A 92 -4.13 -6.38 0.00
N GLU A 93 -2.97 -6.46 -0.64
CA GLU A 93 -2.41 -5.32 -1.38
C GLU A 93 -3.40 -4.75 -2.41
N PRO A 94 -3.34 -3.46 -2.76
CA PRO A 94 -4.25 -2.80 -3.69
C PRO A 94 -4.43 -3.54 -5.01
N ILE A 95 -3.35 -4.08 -5.59
CA ILE A 95 -3.43 -4.88 -6.83
C ILE A 95 -4.29 -6.14 -6.64
N GLY A 96 -4.21 -6.78 -5.47
CA GLY A 96 -5.08 -7.91 -5.11
C GLY A 96 -6.54 -7.46 -4.90
N MET A 97 -6.76 -6.32 -4.25
CA MET A 97 -8.12 -5.76 -4.09
C MET A 97 -8.73 -5.42 -5.45
N ALA A 98 -7.96 -4.86 -6.38
CA ALA A 98 -8.41 -4.56 -7.75
C ALA A 98 -8.86 -5.82 -8.50
N ALA A 99 -8.20 -6.97 -8.25
CA ALA A 99 -8.58 -8.25 -8.85
C ALA A 99 -9.99 -8.71 -8.45
N SER A 100 -10.58 -8.16 -7.40
CA SER A 100 -11.97 -8.43 -7.02
C SER A 100 -13.00 -7.81 -7.97
N PHE A 101 -12.69 -6.72 -8.68
CA PHE A 101 -13.64 -5.90 -9.44
C PHE A 101 -14.89 -5.57 -8.61
N ASN A 102 -14.72 -5.28 -7.30
CA ASN A 102 -15.80 -5.05 -6.34
C ASN A 102 -15.57 -3.76 -5.54
N ASN A 103 -16.02 -2.64 -6.10
CA ASN A 103 -15.86 -1.31 -5.48
C ASN A 103 -16.56 -1.21 -4.12
N ASP A 104 -17.75 -1.84 -3.97
CA ASP A 104 -18.51 -1.79 -2.73
C ASP A 104 -17.76 -2.49 -1.57
N LEU A 105 -17.05 -3.58 -1.88
CA LEU A 105 -16.25 -4.28 -0.88
C LEU A 105 -14.96 -3.51 -0.57
N VAL A 106 -14.33 -2.88 -1.58
CA VAL A 106 -13.17 -1.99 -1.39
C VAL A 106 -13.56 -0.79 -0.52
N TYR A 107 -14.73 -0.17 -0.76
CA TYR A 107 -15.24 0.87 0.13
C TYR A 107 -15.33 0.40 1.59
N LYS A 108 -15.87 -0.80 1.85
CA LYS A 108 -15.96 -1.36 3.21
C LYS A 108 -14.59 -1.62 3.83
N VAL A 109 -13.60 -2.04 3.02
CA VAL A 109 -12.21 -2.19 3.48
C VAL A 109 -11.71 -0.85 4.00
N PHE A 110 -11.85 0.23 3.22
CA PHE A 110 -11.28 1.53 3.61
C PHE A 110 -12.12 2.27 4.66
N ASP A 111 -13.41 1.97 4.79
CA ASP A 111 -14.19 2.41 5.96
C ASP A 111 -13.70 1.71 7.25
N ALA A 112 -13.35 0.42 7.19
CA ALA A 112 -12.72 -0.28 8.31
C ALA A 112 -11.34 0.29 8.63
N VAL A 113 -10.49 0.54 7.63
CA VAL A 113 -9.16 1.15 7.79
C VAL A 113 -9.25 2.51 8.48
N SER A 114 -10.13 3.39 8.01
CA SER A 114 -10.31 4.71 8.60
C SER A 114 -10.91 4.66 10.01
N THR A 115 -11.74 3.65 10.30
CA THR A 115 -12.27 3.39 11.65
C THR A 115 -11.13 2.99 12.61
N GLU A 116 -10.25 2.09 12.18
CA GLU A 116 -9.09 1.68 12.98
C GLU A 116 -8.09 2.82 13.15
N ALA A 117 -7.85 3.63 12.11
CA ALA A 117 -6.99 4.81 12.20
C ALA A 117 -7.52 5.81 13.23
N ARG A 118 -8.83 6.09 13.23
CA ARG A 118 -9.44 6.94 14.27
C ARG A 118 -9.37 6.32 15.67
N ALA A 119 -9.50 5.02 15.81
CA ALA A 119 -9.32 4.35 17.10
C ALA A 119 -7.89 4.55 17.64
N LYS A 120 -6.86 4.38 16.78
CA LYS A 120 -5.45 4.64 17.12
C LYS A 120 -5.21 6.10 17.48
N TRP A 121 -5.76 7.03 16.70
CA TRP A 121 -5.72 8.46 17.02
C TRP A 121 -6.33 8.77 18.39
N ASN A 122 -7.48 8.19 18.70
CA ASN A 122 -8.17 8.38 19.96
C ASN A 122 -7.36 7.81 21.16
N GLU A 123 -6.63 6.72 21.00
CA GLU A 123 -5.68 6.20 21.99
C GLU A 123 -4.56 7.21 22.25
N LEU A 124 -3.94 7.72 21.17
CA LEU A 124 -2.89 8.72 21.26
C LEU A 124 -3.36 10.00 21.98
N GLN A 125 -4.55 10.51 21.64
CA GLN A 125 -5.09 11.70 22.32
C GLN A 125 -5.34 11.47 23.83
N LYS A 126 -5.69 10.24 24.24
CA LYS A 126 -5.89 9.89 25.65
C LYS A 126 -4.57 9.74 26.41
N SER A 127 -3.51 9.24 25.79
CA SER A 127 -2.19 9.13 26.41
C SER A 127 -1.52 10.50 26.59
N GLY A 128 -1.89 11.49 25.77
CA GLY A 128 -1.26 12.81 25.75
C GLY A 128 0.10 12.83 25.07
N ASP A 129 0.45 11.76 24.32
CA ASP A 129 1.68 11.69 23.56
C ASP A 129 1.61 12.60 22.31
N ASP A 130 2.77 13.05 21.85
CA ASP A 130 2.86 13.84 20.63
C ASP A 130 2.52 13.01 19.39
N VAL A 131 2.00 13.69 18.38
CA VAL A 131 1.79 13.09 17.05
C VAL A 131 3.14 12.93 16.38
N ILE A 132 3.52 11.69 16.14
CA ILE A 132 4.74 11.37 15.40
C ILE A 132 4.38 10.83 14.01
N ARG A 133 5.39 10.66 13.16
CA ARG A 133 5.22 10.08 11.81
C ARG A 133 4.40 8.77 11.86
N PHE A 134 3.47 8.62 10.93
CA PHE A 134 2.46 7.55 10.81
C PHE A 134 1.30 7.61 11.82
N HIS A 135 1.24 8.62 12.70
CA HIS A 135 0.12 8.82 13.64
C HIS A 135 -0.93 9.83 13.14
N ALA A 136 -0.76 10.39 11.95
CA ALA A 136 -1.61 11.46 11.45
C ALA A 136 -2.99 10.96 10.98
N LEU A 137 -3.91 11.91 10.84
CA LEU A 137 -5.22 11.71 10.22
C LEU A 137 -5.22 12.01 8.71
N SER A 138 -4.10 12.46 8.16
CA SER A 138 -3.79 12.51 6.74
C SER A 138 -3.10 11.22 6.34
N VAL A 139 -3.58 10.55 5.30
CA VAL A 139 -3.04 9.28 4.81
C VAL A 139 -2.73 9.37 3.32
N TRP A 140 -1.50 9.03 2.94
CA TRP A 140 -1.02 9.17 1.56
C TRP A 140 -1.42 7.97 0.70
N THR A 141 -2.72 7.86 0.50
CA THR A 141 -3.45 6.78 -0.14
C THR A 141 -4.71 7.36 -0.82
N PRO A 142 -5.06 6.94 -2.06
CA PRO A 142 -4.55 5.81 -2.85
C PRO A 142 -3.37 6.14 -3.77
N ASN A 143 -2.58 5.10 -4.14
CA ASN A 143 -1.68 5.15 -5.28
C ASN A 143 -2.47 4.78 -6.56
N VAL A 144 -2.78 5.78 -7.39
CA VAL A 144 -3.55 5.61 -8.63
C VAL A 144 -2.68 5.71 -9.90
N ASN A 145 -1.37 5.60 -9.76
CA ASN A 145 -0.50 5.48 -10.91
C ASN A 145 -0.82 4.22 -11.71
N ILE A 146 -0.65 4.28 -13.01
CA ILE A 146 -0.95 3.16 -13.90
C ILE A 146 0.21 2.16 -13.92
N PHE A 147 -0.08 0.90 -13.63
CA PHE A 147 0.88 -0.19 -13.66
C PHE A 147 1.22 -0.56 -15.12
N ARG A 148 1.94 0.35 -15.82
CA ARG A 148 2.24 0.21 -17.25
C ARG A 148 3.27 -0.88 -17.56
N ASP A 149 4.15 -1.21 -16.62
CA ASP A 149 5.24 -2.16 -16.80
C ASP A 149 5.35 -3.09 -15.59
N PRO A 150 5.26 -4.42 -15.77
CA PRO A 150 5.27 -5.38 -14.65
C PRO A 150 6.60 -5.47 -13.90
N ARG A 151 7.64 -4.79 -14.36
CA ARG A 151 8.93 -4.71 -13.65
C ARG A 151 8.90 -3.72 -12.49
N TRP A 152 7.95 -2.78 -12.47
CA TRP A 152 7.86 -1.78 -11.42
C TRP A 152 7.47 -2.39 -10.08
N GLY A 153 8.38 -2.33 -9.09
CA GLY A 153 8.19 -2.94 -7.77
C GLY A 153 7.07 -2.35 -6.93
N ARG A 154 6.75 -1.05 -7.12
CA ARG A 154 5.61 -0.40 -6.48
C ARG A 154 4.27 -0.64 -7.19
N GLY A 155 4.25 -1.42 -8.27
CA GLY A 155 3.02 -1.81 -8.94
C GLY A 155 2.03 -2.52 -8.01
N GLN A 156 2.49 -3.22 -6.98
CA GLN A 156 1.66 -3.84 -5.93
C GLN A 156 0.76 -2.83 -5.21
N GLU A 157 1.19 -1.57 -5.10
CA GLU A 157 0.46 -0.49 -4.44
C GLU A 157 -0.70 0.06 -5.27
N THR A 158 -0.81 -0.33 -6.54
CA THR A 158 -1.74 0.25 -7.53
C THR A 158 -2.95 -0.64 -7.80
N TYR A 159 -3.93 -0.09 -8.51
CA TYR A 159 -5.14 -0.82 -8.92
C TYR A 159 -5.04 -1.39 -10.35
N GLY A 160 -3.82 -1.47 -10.89
CA GLY A 160 -3.53 -2.13 -12.15
C GLY A 160 -3.24 -1.20 -13.32
N GLU A 161 -3.39 -1.74 -14.53
CA GLU A 161 -2.97 -1.08 -15.77
C GLU A 161 -4.08 -0.25 -16.44
N ASP A 162 -5.33 -0.37 -15.94
CA ASP A 162 -6.49 0.27 -16.56
C ASP A 162 -6.90 1.54 -15.82
N PRO A 163 -6.99 2.71 -16.51
CA PRO A 163 -7.34 3.98 -15.89
C PRO A 163 -8.77 4.02 -15.32
N TYR A 164 -9.73 3.34 -15.96
CA TYR A 164 -11.11 3.31 -15.48
C TYR A 164 -11.26 2.46 -14.21
N LEU A 165 -10.64 1.28 -14.17
CA LEU A 165 -10.60 0.44 -12.97
C LEU A 165 -9.91 1.18 -11.83
N SER A 166 -8.76 1.83 -12.09
CA SER A 166 -8.02 2.63 -11.09
C SER A 166 -8.84 3.80 -10.58
N SER A 167 -9.63 4.47 -11.42
CA SER A 167 -10.52 5.55 -11.02
C SER A 167 -11.60 5.07 -10.05
N LEU A 168 -12.30 3.98 -10.37
CA LEU A 168 -13.40 3.49 -9.56
C LEU A 168 -12.93 2.83 -8.25
N MET A 169 -11.80 2.13 -8.26
CA MET A 169 -11.18 1.61 -7.05
C MET A 169 -10.68 2.74 -6.15
N GLY A 170 -10.00 3.74 -6.74
CA GLY A 170 -9.56 4.93 -6.02
C GLY A 170 -10.72 5.73 -5.42
N ASP A 171 -11.86 5.84 -6.10
CA ASP A 171 -13.09 6.46 -5.58
C ASP A 171 -13.59 5.74 -4.32
N ALA A 172 -13.68 4.41 -4.37
CA ALA A 172 -14.09 3.60 -3.23
C ALA A 172 -13.13 3.81 -2.03
N VAL A 173 -11.83 3.91 -2.29
CA VAL A 173 -10.80 4.21 -1.28
C VAL A 173 -11.00 5.58 -0.66
N VAL A 174 -11.07 6.62 -1.47
CA VAL A 174 -11.21 8.01 -1.01
C VAL A 174 -12.47 8.17 -0.15
N ARG A 175 -13.62 7.67 -0.64
CA ARG A 175 -14.87 7.76 0.12
C ARG A 175 -14.86 6.96 1.42
N GLY A 176 -14.25 5.76 1.42
CA GLY A 176 -14.09 4.95 2.63
C GLY A 176 -13.18 5.62 3.67
N LEU A 177 -12.08 6.25 3.22
CA LEU A 177 -11.15 6.95 4.11
C LEU A 177 -11.74 8.26 4.65
N GLN A 178 -12.34 9.08 3.80
CA GLN A 178 -12.81 10.42 4.19
C GLN A 178 -14.15 10.41 4.95
N GLY A 179 -14.88 9.29 4.91
CA GLY A 179 -16.20 9.15 5.54
C GLY A 179 -17.31 9.89 4.77
N PRO A 180 -18.54 9.95 5.30
CA PRO A 180 -19.69 10.55 4.65
C PRO A 180 -19.45 12.02 4.28
N GLU A 181 -19.87 12.41 3.09
CA GLU A 181 -19.64 13.76 2.56
C GLU A 181 -20.31 14.88 3.39
N ASN A 182 -21.44 14.57 4.03
CA ASN A 182 -22.21 15.50 4.86
C ASN A 182 -21.75 15.55 6.33
N SER A 183 -20.71 14.82 6.73
CA SER A 183 -20.13 14.91 8.07
C SER A 183 -19.51 16.29 8.31
N LYS A 184 -19.67 16.82 9.53
CA LYS A 184 -19.04 18.08 9.91
C LYS A 184 -17.52 18.00 9.87
N TYR A 185 -16.97 16.89 10.33
CA TYR A 185 -15.53 16.61 10.31
C TYR A 185 -15.23 15.41 9.43
N ARG A 186 -14.17 15.47 8.64
CA ARG A 186 -13.70 14.33 7.87
C ARG A 186 -13.14 13.24 8.78
N LYS A 187 -13.35 11.98 8.39
CA LYS A 187 -12.83 10.83 9.15
C LYS A 187 -11.31 10.76 9.01
N LEU A 188 -10.80 10.83 7.79
CA LEU A 188 -9.38 11.02 7.43
C LEU A 188 -9.31 11.96 6.20
N TRP A 189 -8.13 12.41 5.88
CA TRP A 189 -7.83 12.99 4.57
C TRP A 189 -7.09 11.96 3.72
N ALA A 190 -7.61 11.67 2.53
CA ALA A 190 -7.00 10.80 1.54
C ALA A 190 -6.16 11.61 0.57
N CYS A 191 -5.07 11.01 0.06
CA CYS A 191 -4.13 11.64 -0.86
C CYS A 191 -3.95 10.81 -2.12
N ALA A 192 -4.30 11.36 -3.28
CA ALA A 192 -4.05 10.73 -4.57
C ALA A 192 -2.58 10.89 -4.96
N LYS A 193 -1.87 9.78 -5.17
CA LYS A 193 -0.44 9.77 -5.47
C LYS A 193 -0.07 8.87 -6.64
N HIS A 194 1.02 9.16 -7.34
CA HIS A 194 1.93 10.31 -7.34
C HIS A 194 1.67 11.12 -8.61
N TYR A 195 1.30 12.39 -8.47
CA TYR A 195 0.87 13.28 -9.56
C TYR A 195 2.07 13.98 -10.19
N ALA A 196 2.46 13.74 -11.43
CA ALA A 196 1.83 12.83 -12.38
C ALA A 196 2.91 12.05 -13.14
N VAL A 197 2.44 11.06 -13.94
CA VAL A 197 3.31 10.29 -14.84
C VAL A 197 4.42 9.55 -14.08
N HIS A 198 4.07 8.85 -13.00
CA HIS A 198 5.00 8.05 -12.21
C HIS A 198 4.64 6.56 -12.31
N SER A 199 5.58 5.71 -12.80
CA SER A 199 5.39 4.26 -12.95
C SER A 199 6.73 3.51 -13.05
N GLY A 200 7.74 3.93 -12.28
CA GLY A 200 9.10 3.36 -12.28
C GLY A 200 9.93 3.73 -13.52
N PRO A 201 11.19 3.37 -13.58
CA PRO A 201 11.89 2.59 -12.55
C PRO A 201 12.28 3.41 -11.30
N GLU A 202 12.35 2.70 -10.16
CA GLU A 202 12.66 3.30 -8.86
C GLU A 202 14.10 3.85 -8.80
N TRP A 203 15.05 3.21 -9.46
CA TRP A 203 16.48 3.63 -9.42
C TRP A 203 16.78 4.98 -10.09
N SER A 204 15.85 5.54 -10.88
CA SER A 204 16.02 6.83 -11.57
C SER A 204 14.99 7.88 -11.16
N ARG A 205 14.07 7.59 -10.25
CA ARG A 205 12.91 8.45 -9.94
C ARG A 205 13.28 9.89 -9.54
N HIS A 206 14.39 10.11 -8.85
CA HIS A 206 14.86 11.42 -8.44
C HIS A 206 15.56 12.23 -9.54
N THR A 207 15.88 11.63 -10.67
CA THR A 207 16.62 12.26 -11.76
C THR A 207 15.92 12.19 -13.12
N ALA A 208 14.96 11.29 -13.27
CA ALA A 208 14.24 11.05 -14.52
C ALA A 208 13.54 12.32 -15.04
N ASP A 209 13.49 12.42 -16.37
CA ASP A 209 12.76 13.45 -17.10
C ASP A 209 11.87 12.79 -18.16
N ILE A 210 10.56 12.79 -17.93
CA ILE A 210 9.59 12.19 -18.82
C ILE A 210 9.11 13.27 -19.80
N ASN A 211 9.78 13.39 -20.95
CA ASN A 211 9.57 14.48 -21.91
C ASN A 211 9.13 14.02 -23.31
N ASN A 212 8.88 12.72 -23.50
CA ASN A 212 8.60 12.13 -24.83
C ASN A 212 7.25 11.42 -24.92
N ILE A 213 6.36 11.56 -23.94
CA ILE A 213 5.01 10.99 -24.03
C ILE A 213 4.09 11.85 -24.88
N SER A 214 3.16 11.18 -25.60
CA SER A 214 2.14 11.89 -26.36
C SER A 214 1.09 12.57 -25.45
N ALA A 215 0.43 13.63 -25.97
CA ALA A 215 -0.71 14.21 -25.29
C ALA A 215 -1.81 13.16 -25.05
N ARG A 216 -2.01 12.22 -25.98
CA ARG A 216 -2.92 11.10 -25.82
C ARG A 216 -2.57 10.25 -24.60
N ASP A 217 -1.31 9.83 -24.46
CA ASP A 217 -0.89 9.00 -23.34
C ASP A 217 -1.07 9.74 -22.00
N LEU A 218 -0.78 11.03 -21.97
CA LEU A 218 -1.02 11.85 -20.79
C LEU A 218 -2.51 11.84 -20.39
N TRP A 219 -3.40 12.20 -21.32
CA TRP A 219 -4.82 12.41 -21.06
C TRP A 219 -5.65 11.11 -21.01
N GLU A 220 -5.28 10.05 -21.75
CA GLU A 220 -6.03 8.77 -21.75
C GLU A 220 -5.48 7.76 -20.75
N THR A 221 -4.24 7.93 -20.24
CA THR A 221 -3.61 6.93 -19.38
C THR A 221 -3.20 7.48 -18.03
N TYR A 222 -2.38 8.54 -17.99
CA TYR A 222 -1.74 8.96 -16.74
C TYR A 222 -2.59 9.89 -15.87
N LEU A 223 -3.47 10.69 -16.44
CA LEU A 223 -4.29 11.69 -15.73
C LEU A 223 -5.69 11.24 -15.32
N PRO A 224 -6.39 10.29 -16.00
CA PRO A 224 -7.82 10.06 -15.76
C PRO A 224 -8.19 9.71 -14.34
N ALA A 225 -7.39 8.87 -13.66
CA ALA A 225 -7.67 8.49 -12.28
C ALA A 225 -7.56 9.69 -11.34
N PHE A 226 -6.54 10.54 -11.48
CA PHE A 226 -6.41 11.77 -10.69
C PHE A 226 -7.58 12.72 -10.93
N LYS A 227 -7.95 12.94 -12.20
CA LYS A 227 -9.11 13.78 -12.57
C LYS A 227 -10.37 13.29 -11.87
N TYR A 228 -10.63 11.97 -11.94
CA TYR A 228 -11.81 11.37 -11.32
C TYR A 228 -11.83 11.58 -9.79
N LEU A 229 -10.68 11.36 -9.12
CA LEU A 229 -10.61 11.53 -7.67
C LEU A 229 -10.77 13.00 -7.24
N VAL A 230 -10.34 13.95 -8.05
CA VAL A 230 -10.53 15.38 -7.79
C VAL A 230 -11.99 15.80 -8.05
N GLU A 231 -12.53 15.47 -9.23
CA GLU A 231 -13.83 15.98 -9.68
C GLU A 231 -15.02 15.23 -9.07
N GLU A 232 -14.92 13.89 -8.88
CA GLU A 232 -16.05 13.08 -8.42
C GLU A 232 -15.89 12.67 -6.94
N SER A 233 -14.71 12.19 -6.54
CA SER A 233 -14.47 11.69 -5.17
C SER A 233 -14.15 12.78 -4.15
N LYS A 234 -13.80 13.99 -4.61
CA LYS A 234 -13.43 15.16 -3.78
C LYS A 234 -12.27 14.83 -2.82
N VAL A 235 -11.23 14.20 -3.36
CA VAL A 235 -10.01 13.90 -2.61
C VAL A 235 -9.42 15.16 -1.97
N ARG A 236 -8.90 15.07 -0.75
CA ARG A 236 -8.43 16.20 0.06
C ARG A 236 -6.95 16.53 -0.14
N GLU A 237 -6.19 15.58 -0.65
CA GLU A 237 -4.77 15.77 -0.91
C GLU A 237 -4.37 15.16 -2.25
N VAL A 238 -3.37 15.75 -2.87
CA VAL A 238 -2.68 15.24 -4.06
C VAL A 238 -1.19 15.33 -3.80
N MET A 239 -0.45 14.25 -4.03
CA MET A 239 1.00 14.23 -3.88
C MET A 239 1.68 14.41 -5.23
N CYS A 240 2.50 15.46 -5.38
CA CYS A 240 3.31 15.64 -6.56
C CYS A 240 4.51 14.69 -6.56
N ALA A 241 4.83 14.13 -7.74
CA ALA A 241 5.82 13.08 -7.91
C ALA A 241 7.28 13.59 -7.91
N TYR A 242 8.24 12.66 -7.75
CA TYR A 242 9.66 12.95 -7.72
C TYR A 242 10.22 13.51 -9.02
N GLN A 243 9.90 12.86 -10.15
CA GLN A 243 10.54 13.10 -11.42
C GLN A 243 10.14 14.43 -12.05
N ARG A 244 10.82 14.76 -13.14
CA ARG A 244 10.40 15.82 -14.05
C ARG A 244 9.41 15.25 -15.09
N TYR A 245 8.50 16.09 -15.49
CA TYR A 245 7.65 15.91 -16.64
C TYR A 245 7.77 17.12 -17.54
N ASP A 246 8.12 16.90 -18.82
CA ASP A 246 8.31 17.96 -19.82
C ASP A 246 9.33 19.04 -19.33
N ASN A 247 10.48 18.58 -18.84
CA ASN A 247 11.60 19.35 -18.26
C ASN A 247 11.29 20.07 -16.94
N GLU A 248 10.07 20.01 -16.40
CA GLU A 248 9.70 20.63 -15.12
C GLU A 248 9.56 19.58 -14.00
N PRO A 249 10.19 19.79 -12.82
CA PRO A 249 9.92 18.94 -11.66
C PRO A 249 8.43 18.99 -11.31
N CYS A 250 7.80 17.84 -11.12
CA CYS A 250 6.35 17.76 -10.88
C CYS A 250 5.91 18.66 -9.72
N CYS A 251 6.70 18.76 -8.64
CA CYS A 251 6.41 19.60 -7.47
C CYS A 251 6.65 21.12 -7.71
N SER A 252 7.17 21.53 -8.87
CA SER A 252 7.26 22.95 -9.25
C SER A 252 6.72 23.21 -10.65
N SER A 253 5.91 22.31 -11.20
CA SER A 253 5.28 22.49 -12.50
C SER A 253 4.00 23.32 -12.41
N THR A 254 4.02 24.53 -12.93
CA THR A 254 2.84 25.39 -13.04
C THR A 254 1.75 24.74 -13.90
N ARG A 255 2.15 24.09 -15.01
CA ARG A 255 1.22 23.38 -15.88
C ARG A 255 0.44 22.29 -15.14
N LEU A 256 1.13 21.41 -14.38
CA LEU A 256 0.48 20.33 -13.66
C LEU A 256 -0.37 20.85 -12.50
N LEU A 257 0.22 21.69 -11.63
CA LEU A 257 -0.38 22.06 -10.36
C LEU A 257 -1.37 23.21 -10.45
N GLN A 258 -1.10 24.24 -11.28
CA GLN A 258 -2.02 25.39 -11.43
C GLN A 258 -2.99 25.18 -12.58
N ASP A 259 -2.49 24.94 -13.81
CA ASP A 259 -3.36 24.97 -14.98
C ASP A 259 -4.31 23.77 -14.99
N ILE A 260 -3.79 22.55 -14.83
CA ILE A 260 -4.59 21.32 -14.89
C ILE A 260 -5.30 21.10 -13.54
N LEU A 261 -4.53 20.92 -12.44
CA LEU A 261 -5.10 20.46 -11.18
C LEU A 261 -6.06 21.50 -10.56
N ARG A 262 -5.60 22.78 -10.43
CA ARG A 262 -6.39 23.80 -9.73
C ARG A 262 -7.38 24.53 -10.64
N ASN A 263 -6.97 24.95 -11.83
CA ASN A 263 -7.81 25.79 -12.69
C ASN A 263 -8.80 24.94 -13.51
N GLU A 264 -8.34 23.85 -14.16
CA GLU A 264 -9.20 23.01 -15.00
C GLU A 264 -10.10 22.10 -14.16
N TRP A 265 -9.51 21.34 -13.20
CA TRP A 265 -10.27 20.38 -12.38
C TRP A 265 -10.83 20.97 -11.08
N GLY A 266 -10.50 22.21 -10.74
CA GLY A 266 -11.03 22.94 -9.58
C GLY A 266 -10.58 22.42 -8.22
N PHE A 267 -9.40 21.81 -8.13
CA PHE A 267 -8.84 21.32 -6.87
C PHE A 267 -8.54 22.44 -5.89
N LYS A 268 -9.08 22.37 -4.67
CA LYS A 268 -9.02 23.44 -3.67
C LYS A 268 -8.16 23.10 -2.44
N TYR A 269 -7.78 21.84 -2.28
CA TYR A 269 -7.16 21.34 -1.06
C TYR A 269 -5.62 21.23 -1.19
N LEU A 270 -4.98 20.40 -0.38
CA LEU A 270 -3.53 20.35 -0.26
C LEU A 270 -2.83 19.60 -1.41
N VAL A 271 -1.72 20.19 -1.85
CA VAL A 271 -0.69 19.50 -2.60
C VAL A 271 0.49 19.25 -1.66
N VAL A 272 0.80 17.98 -1.41
CA VAL A 272 1.97 17.57 -0.65
C VAL A 272 3.06 17.08 -1.60
N SER A 273 4.33 17.37 -1.29
CA SER A 273 5.43 16.80 -2.07
C SER A 273 5.69 15.35 -1.67
N ASP A 274 6.14 14.54 -2.62
CA ASP A 274 6.84 13.32 -2.25
C ASP A 274 8.13 13.63 -1.48
N CYS A 275 8.66 12.67 -0.70
CA CYS A 275 9.69 12.94 0.31
C CYS A 275 11.04 13.31 -0.32
N GLY A 276 11.45 14.58 -0.17
CA GLY A 276 12.66 15.15 -0.78
C GLY A 276 12.44 15.75 -2.17
N ALA A 277 11.25 15.62 -2.78
CA ALA A 277 11.01 16.09 -4.15
C ALA A 277 11.17 17.62 -4.33
N VAL A 278 10.97 18.42 -3.28
CA VAL A 278 11.26 19.86 -3.34
C VAL A 278 12.76 20.13 -3.31
N SER A 279 13.51 19.38 -2.50
CA SER A 279 14.99 19.45 -2.51
C SER A 279 15.60 18.96 -3.81
N ASP A 280 14.99 17.94 -4.46
CA ASP A 280 15.42 17.44 -5.78
C ASP A 280 15.46 18.54 -6.85
N ILE A 281 14.64 19.57 -6.74
CA ILE A 281 14.61 20.69 -7.71
C ILE A 281 16.01 21.30 -7.89
N HIS A 282 16.80 21.45 -6.82
CA HIS A 282 18.17 21.94 -6.90
C HIS A 282 19.24 20.85 -6.74
N GLU A 283 18.98 19.82 -5.94
CA GLU A 283 19.96 18.78 -5.65
C GLU A 283 20.15 17.80 -6.80
N ASN A 284 19.05 17.33 -7.41
CA ASN A 284 19.08 16.28 -8.44
C ASN A 284 18.70 16.79 -9.83
N HIS A 285 17.63 17.57 -9.96
CA HIS A 285 17.16 18.10 -11.24
C HIS A 285 17.96 19.30 -11.74
N LYS A 286 18.66 20.02 -10.85
CA LYS A 286 19.50 21.18 -11.20
C LYS A 286 18.75 22.32 -11.92
N VAL A 287 17.45 22.47 -11.69
CA VAL A 287 16.63 23.54 -12.28
C VAL A 287 16.48 24.77 -11.37
N ALA A 288 17.01 24.71 -10.16
CA ALA A 288 17.19 25.84 -9.24
C ALA A 288 18.64 25.86 -8.73
N SER A 289 19.11 27.04 -8.28
CA SER A 289 20.48 27.22 -7.82
C SER A 289 20.73 26.70 -6.40
N ASP A 290 19.70 26.73 -5.56
CA ASP A 290 19.77 26.44 -4.12
C ASP A 290 18.35 26.18 -3.53
N ALA A 291 18.30 25.85 -2.24
CA ALA A 291 17.06 25.61 -1.52
C ALA A 291 16.12 26.83 -1.49
N VAL A 292 16.66 28.07 -1.49
CA VAL A 292 15.84 29.30 -1.50
C VAL A 292 15.04 29.40 -2.80
N HIS A 293 15.70 29.17 -3.94
CA HIS A 293 15.01 29.19 -5.25
C HIS A 293 14.09 27.98 -5.43
N SER A 294 14.44 26.79 -4.89
CA SER A 294 13.56 25.63 -4.91
C SER A 294 12.28 25.88 -4.13
N SER A 295 12.39 26.43 -2.91
CA SER A 295 11.22 26.76 -2.09
C SER A 295 10.31 27.79 -2.76
N ALA A 296 10.89 28.82 -3.37
CA ALA A 296 10.13 29.81 -4.11
C ALA A 296 9.39 29.23 -5.32
N ARG A 297 10.05 28.40 -6.13
CA ARG A 297 9.44 27.74 -7.30
C ARG A 297 8.29 26.80 -6.90
N ALA A 298 8.50 25.94 -5.90
CA ALA A 298 7.50 24.99 -5.45
C ALA A 298 6.28 25.70 -4.84
N THR A 299 6.49 26.75 -4.01
CA THR A 299 5.42 27.60 -3.47
C THR A 299 4.61 28.25 -4.59
N LEU A 300 5.25 28.94 -5.55
CA LEU A 300 4.56 29.59 -6.67
C LEU A 300 3.79 28.60 -7.55
N ALA A 301 4.31 27.39 -7.74
CA ALA A 301 3.63 26.34 -8.49
C ALA A 301 2.43 25.75 -7.75
N GLY A 302 2.37 25.85 -6.41
CA GLY A 302 1.21 25.44 -5.63
C GLY A 302 1.40 24.22 -4.73
N THR A 303 2.63 23.80 -4.45
CA THR A 303 2.95 22.77 -3.44
C THR A 303 2.81 23.37 -2.04
N ASP A 304 1.93 22.79 -1.21
CA ASP A 304 1.55 23.34 0.09
C ASP A 304 2.40 22.79 1.24
N VAL A 305 2.77 21.50 1.18
CA VAL A 305 3.55 20.79 2.21
C VAL A 305 4.77 20.15 1.60
N GLU A 306 5.94 20.38 2.21
CA GLU A 306 7.16 19.65 1.89
C GLU A 306 7.34 18.46 2.82
N CYS A 307 7.45 17.24 2.24
CA CYS A 307 7.96 16.06 2.95
C CYS A 307 9.45 15.92 2.77
N GLY A 308 10.17 15.58 3.84
CA GLY A 308 11.58 15.25 3.74
C GLY A 308 12.36 15.33 5.05
N PHE A 309 13.68 15.48 4.94
CA PHE A 309 14.61 15.67 6.06
C PHE A 309 15.39 16.96 5.94
N ASN A 310 15.82 17.32 4.72
CA ASN A 310 16.55 18.56 4.39
C ASN A 310 15.58 19.56 3.76
N TYR A 311 14.63 20.05 4.55
CA TYR A 311 13.56 20.89 4.07
C TYR A 311 14.05 22.16 3.38
N ALA A 312 13.80 22.28 2.07
CA ALA A 312 13.99 23.52 1.34
C ALA A 312 13.05 24.63 1.84
N TYR A 313 11.84 24.29 2.31
CA TYR A 313 10.83 25.20 2.82
C TYR A 313 11.25 25.95 4.11
N LYS A 314 12.27 25.49 4.83
CA LYS A 314 12.92 26.29 5.87
C LYS A 314 13.52 27.59 5.32
N SER A 315 13.76 27.66 4.02
CA SER A 315 14.27 28.84 3.32
C SER A 315 13.19 29.81 2.83
N ILE A 316 11.89 29.54 3.04
CA ILE A 316 10.78 30.43 2.66
C ILE A 316 10.94 31.85 3.22
N PRO A 317 11.30 32.09 4.52
CA PRO A 317 11.51 33.43 5.03
C PRO A 317 12.61 34.19 4.26
N GLU A 318 13.68 33.51 3.87
CA GLU A 318 14.74 34.12 3.06
C GLU A 318 14.28 34.36 1.61
N ALA A 319 13.43 33.48 1.04
CA ALA A 319 12.85 33.72 -0.28
C ALA A 319 11.94 34.95 -0.31
N VAL A 320 11.16 35.17 0.74
CA VAL A 320 10.34 36.40 0.89
C VAL A 320 11.24 37.63 1.05
N LYS A 321 12.27 37.55 1.89
CA LYS A 321 13.23 38.62 2.12
C LYS A 321 13.99 39.02 0.83
N ARG A 322 14.28 38.07 -0.07
CA ARG A 322 14.88 38.31 -1.38
C ARG A 322 13.88 38.73 -2.46
N ASP A 323 12.61 38.93 -2.11
CA ASP A 323 11.53 39.27 -3.04
C ASP A 323 11.31 38.25 -4.18
N LEU A 324 11.66 36.98 -3.93
CA LEU A 324 11.38 35.90 -4.87
C LEU A 324 9.93 35.45 -4.81
N ILE A 325 9.29 35.52 -3.63
CA ILE A 325 7.87 35.30 -3.37
C ILE A 325 7.34 36.36 -2.41
N LYS A 326 6.03 36.55 -2.42
CA LYS A 326 5.37 37.44 -1.45
C LYS A 326 4.85 36.64 -0.27
N GLU A 327 4.81 37.23 0.93
CA GLU A 327 4.20 36.59 2.10
C GLU A 327 2.74 36.19 1.83
N SER A 328 1.99 36.99 1.03
CA SER A 328 0.62 36.66 0.63
C SER A 328 0.49 35.34 -0.20
N GLU A 329 1.56 34.90 -0.86
CA GLU A 329 1.56 33.56 -1.47
C GLU A 329 1.69 32.48 -0.39
N VAL A 330 2.58 32.68 0.59
CA VAL A 330 2.72 31.78 1.75
C VAL A 330 1.40 31.65 2.52
N ASP A 331 0.66 32.76 2.69
CA ASP A 331 -0.65 32.78 3.35
C ASP A 331 -1.64 31.83 2.70
N LYS A 332 -1.69 31.74 1.37
CA LYS A 332 -2.60 30.85 0.65
C LYS A 332 -2.37 29.36 1.02
N HIS A 333 -1.12 28.96 1.18
CA HIS A 333 -0.72 27.62 1.55
C HIS A 333 -1.07 27.32 3.01
N VAL A 334 -0.70 28.24 3.91
CA VAL A 334 -0.97 28.10 5.35
C VAL A 334 -2.47 28.05 5.65
N ILE A 335 -3.29 28.85 4.93
CA ILE A 335 -4.75 28.81 5.08
C ILE A 335 -5.28 27.40 4.72
N ARG A 336 -4.83 26.78 3.63
CA ARG A 336 -5.25 25.41 3.27
C ARG A 336 -4.83 24.37 4.31
N LEU A 337 -3.61 24.49 4.85
CA LEU A 337 -3.11 23.61 5.91
C LEU A 337 -3.98 23.71 7.17
N LEU A 338 -4.25 24.93 7.64
CA LEU A 338 -5.08 25.15 8.82
C LEU A 338 -6.53 24.71 8.58
N GLU A 339 -7.06 24.96 7.36
CA GLU A 339 -8.38 24.47 6.96
C GLU A 339 -8.46 22.95 7.08
N GLY A 340 -7.41 22.22 6.66
CA GLY A 340 -7.33 20.78 6.80
C GLY A 340 -7.36 20.30 8.25
N ARG A 341 -6.61 20.96 9.14
CA ARG A 341 -6.60 20.63 10.56
C ARG A 341 -7.95 20.87 11.23
N PHE A 342 -8.66 21.97 10.84
CA PHE A 342 -10.03 22.21 11.28
C PHE A 342 -11.03 21.20 10.72
N ASP A 343 -10.92 20.82 9.43
CA ASP A 343 -11.79 19.84 8.78
C ASP A 343 -11.64 18.43 9.38
N LEU A 344 -10.45 18.09 9.86
CA LEU A 344 -10.17 16.83 10.59
C LEU A 344 -10.64 16.88 12.06
N GLY A 345 -10.96 18.09 12.59
CA GLY A 345 -11.37 18.29 13.98
C GLY A 345 -10.22 18.18 14.99
N GLU A 346 -8.96 18.21 14.53
CA GLU A 346 -7.79 18.11 15.40
C GLU A 346 -7.66 19.32 16.35
N MET A 347 -8.06 20.51 15.87
CA MET A 347 -7.97 21.77 16.63
C MET A 347 -9.21 22.07 17.47
N ASP A 348 -10.18 21.17 17.51
CA ASP A 348 -11.43 21.34 18.25
C ASP A 348 -11.51 20.43 19.48
N ASP A 349 -12.47 20.74 20.40
CA ASP A 349 -12.73 19.86 21.52
C ASP A 349 -13.15 18.46 21.01
N PRO A 350 -12.47 17.39 21.46
CA PRO A 350 -12.82 16.02 21.01
C PRO A 350 -14.28 15.64 21.20
N SER A 351 -14.99 16.26 22.17
CA SER A 351 -16.43 15.97 22.37
C SER A 351 -17.32 16.42 21.20
N LEU A 352 -16.86 17.38 20.40
CA LEU A 352 -17.53 17.87 19.20
C LEU A 352 -17.27 17.02 17.97
N VAL A 353 -16.22 16.21 17.99
CA VAL A 353 -15.79 15.36 16.87
C VAL A 353 -16.44 14.00 16.98
N GLU A 354 -17.32 13.66 16.04
CA GLU A 354 -18.07 12.39 16.07
C GLU A 354 -17.16 11.15 16.10
N TRP A 355 -16.01 11.21 15.44
CA TRP A 355 -15.04 10.12 15.35
C TRP A 355 -14.24 9.88 16.63
N SER A 356 -14.23 10.80 17.59
CA SER A 356 -13.55 10.65 18.89
C SER A 356 -14.19 9.58 19.78
N LYS A 357 -15.39 9.11 19.44
CA LYS A 357 -16.15 8.07 20.16
C LYS A 357 -15.79 6.66 19.72
N ILE A 358 -15.01 6.49 18.65
CA ILE A 358 -14.60 5.17 18.14
C ILE A 358 -13.66 4.51 19.17
N PRO A 359 -14.03 3.33 19.72
CA PRO A 359 -13.24 2.65 20.74
C PRO A 359 -12.15 1.76 20.12
N SER A 360 -11.10 1.46 20.89
CA SER A 360 -10.03 0.54 20.48
C SER A 360 -10.49 -0.89 20.19
N SER A 361 -11.69 -1.29 20.66
CA SER A 361 -12.25 -2.61 20.38
C SER A 361 -12.61 -2.87 18.92
N VAL A 362 -12.56 -1.83 18.06
CA VAL A 362 -12.73 -1.99 16.61
C VAL A 362 -11.48 -2.57 15.93
N LEU A 363 -10.31 -2.42 16.56
CA LEU A 363 -9.04 -2.93 16.02
C LEU A 363 -9.12 -4.45 15.87
N GLU A 364 -8.84 -4.94 14.66
CA GLU A 364 -8.92 -6.36 14.32
C GLU A 364 -10.25 -7.01 14.78
N SER A 365 -11.36 -6.24 14.74
CA SER A 365 -12.68 -6.74 15.15
C SER A 365 -13.12 -7.93 14.27
N LYS A 366 -14.06 -8.74 14.76
CA LYS A 366 -14.61 -9.86 13.99
C LYS A 366 -15.16 -9.41 12.63
N GLU A 367 -15.78 -8.23 12.58
CA GLU A 367 -16.31 -7.62 11.36
C GLU A 367 -15.17 -7.29 10.39
N HIS A 368 -14.14 -6.58 10.85
CA HIS A 368 -12.99 -6.22 10.01
C HIS A 368 -12.23 -7.45 9.52
N LEU A 369 -12.06 -8.48 10.37
CA LEU A 369 -11.46 -9.75 9.97
C LEU A 369 -12.31 -10.51 8.94
N GLN A 370 -13.63 -10.39 9.00
CA GLN A 370 -14.52 -10.98 7.99
C GLN A 370 -14.40 -10.23 6.65
N ILE A 371 -14.35 -8.89 6.68
CA ILE A 371 -14.11 -8.08 5.47
C ILE A 371 -12.74 -8.45 4.84
N ALA A 372 -11.69 -8.62 5.67
CA ALA A 372 -10.37 -9.03 5.20
C ALA A 372 -10.40 -10.42 4.53
N LEU A 373 -11.16 -11.36 5.09
CA LEU A 373 -11.33 -12.68 4.49
C LEU A 373 -12.11 -12.63 3.18
N ASP A 374 -13.18 -11.83 3.11
CA ASP A 374 -14.04 -11.76 1.94
C ASP A 374 -13.36 -11.08 0.75
N ILE A 375 -12.62 -9.99 0.99
CA ILE A 375 -11.83 -9.34 -0.08
C ILE A 375 -10.67 -10.26 -0.54
N ALA A 376 -9.98 -10.96 0.37
CA ALA A 376 -8.94 -11.92 0.02
C ALA A 376 -9.48 -13.07 -0.83
N ARG A 377 -10.67 -13.62 -0.53
CA ARG A 377 -11.33 -14.65 -1.36
C ARG A 377 -11.63 -14.18 -2.76
N GLN A 378 -12.09 -12.92 -2.90
CA GLN A 378 -12.46 -12.34 -4.20
C GLN A 378 -11.25 -11.86 -5.01
N SER A 379 -10.10 -11.69 -4.38
CA SER A 379 -8.85 -11.27 -5.05
C SER A 379 -8.10 -12.42 -5.72
N ILE A 380 -8.34 -13.67 -5.30
CA ILE A 380 -7.62 -14.83 -5.85
C ILE A 380 -8.12 -15.15 -7.26
N VAL A 381 -7.18 -15.22 -8.21
CA VAL A 381 -7.46 -15.50 -9.61
C VAL A 381 -7.03 -16.91 -9.97
N LEU A 382 -7.95 -17.73 -10.46
CA LEU A 382 -7.63 -19.05 -11.03
C LEU A 382 -7.19 -18.87 -12.49
N LEU A 383 -5.90 -19.14 -12.77
CA LEU A 383 -5.32 -18.96 -14.11
C LEU A 383 -5.38 -20.24 -14.95
N GLN A 384 -5.25 -21.40 -14.30
CA GLN A 384 -5.26 -22.70 -14.96
C GLN A 384 -5.83 -23.76 -14.02
N ASN A 385 -6.59 -24.73 -14.58
CA ASN A 385 -7.12 -25.89 -13.85
C ASN A 385 -7.30 -27.11 -14.79
N ASN A 386 -6.18 -27.71 -15.17
CA ASN A 386 -6.16 -28.84 -16.11
C ASN A 386 -6.79 -30.09 -15.47
N ASN A 387 -7.64 -30.77 -16.23
CA ASN A 387 -8.34 -32.00 -15.81
C ASN A 387 -9.12 -31.84 -14.49
N ASN A 388 -9.53 -30.63 -14.15
CA ASN A 388 -10.24 -30.30 -12.91
C ASN A 388 -9.50 -30.83 -11.66
N VAL A 389 -8.15 -30.64 -11.61
CA VAL A 389 -7.34 -31.06 -10.45
C VAL A 389 -7.76 -30.34 -9.17
N LEU A 390 -8.31 -29.15 -9.30
CA LEU A 390 -9.02 -28.38 -8.26
C LEU A 390 -10.56 -28.45 -8.51
N PRO A 391 -11.36 -28.40 -7.43
CA PRO A 391 -10.95 -28.28 -6.02
C PRO A 391 -10.42 -29.61 -5.45
N LEU A 392 -9.57 -29.49 -4.42
CA LEU A 392 -9.06 -30.63 -3.65
C LEU A 392 -10.16 -31.30 -2.82
N ALA A 393 -10.08 -32.62 -2.65
CA ALA A 393 -10.94 -33.30 -1.70
C ALA A 393 -10.45 -33.07 -0.25
N LYS A 394 -11.40 -32.98 0.69
CA LYS A 394 -11.06 -32.93 2.12
C LYS A 394 -10.28 -34.18 2.53
N ASN A 395 -9.24 -34.00 3.33
CA ASN A 395 -8.35 -35.08 3.80
C ASN A 395 -7.55 -35.81 2.71
N GLU A 396 -7.54 -35.32 1.47
CA GLU A 396 -6.66 -35.86 0.44
C GLU A 396 -5.18 -35.71 0.85
N LYS A 397 -4.34 -36.72 0.54
CA LYS A 397 -2.90 -36.61 0.84
C LYS A 397 -2.25 -35.52 0.00
N VAL A 398 -1.92 -34.42 0.64
CA VAL A 398 -1.32 -33.23 -0.01
C VAL A 398 -0.03 -32.86 0.71
N ALA A 399 1.01 -32.53 -0.04
CA ALA A 399 2.19 -31.85 0.46
C ALA A 399 2.11 -30.37 0.11
N VAL A 400 2.45 -29.50 1.06
CA VAL A 400 2.56 -28.06 0.88
C VAL A 400 4.04 -27.71 0.91
N ILE A 401 4.53 -27.11 -0.17
CA ILE A 401 5.96 -26.85 -0.37
C ILE A 401 6.13 -25.43 -0.91
N GLY A 402 7.30 -24.86 -0.76
CA GLY A 402 7.70 -23.61 -1.35
C GLY A 402 8.06 -22.55 -0.32
N PRO A 403 8.81 -21.53 -0.75
CA PRO A 403 9.33 -20.49 0.14
C PRO A 403 8.23 -19.69 0.82
N ASN A 404 7.13 -19.45 0.14
CA ASN A 404 6.00 -18.64 0.62
C ASN A 404 4.94 -19.44 1.38
N ALA A 405 5.08 -20.77 1.48
CA ALA A 405 4.05 -21.63 2.06
C ALA A 405 3.75 -21.35 3.54
N ASN A 406 4.76 -20.94 4.31
CA ASN A 406 4.66 -20.68 5.75
C ASN A 406 5.30 -19.33 6.15
N ASP A 407 5.35 -18.37 5.26
CA ASP A 407 5.87 -17.03 5.54
C ASP A 407 4.73 -16.06 5.84
N LYS A 408 4.67 -15.57 7.09
CA LYS A 408 3.65 -14.59 7.54
C LYS A 408 3.92 -13.20 6.99
N VAL A 409 5.20 -12.83 6.84
CA VAL A 409 5.58 -11.47 6.41
C VAL A 409 5.29 -11.28 4.93
N MET A 410 5.55 -12.30 4.11
CA MET A 410 5.18 -12.29 2.70
C MET A 410 3.68 -12.03 2.48
N MET A 411 2.81 -12.55 3.38
CA MET A 411 1.36 -12.35 3.27
C MET A 411 0.95 -10.88 3.36
N TRP A 412 1.77 -10.03 4.03
CA TRP A 412 1.41 -8.65 4.32
C TRP A 412 1.66 -7.68 3.15
N GLY A 413 2.64 -7.94 2.28
CA GLY A 413 3.07 -6.97 1.26
C GLY A 413 3.90 -5.82 1.85
N ASN A 414 3.95 -4.68 1.15
CA ASN A 414 4.61 -3.46 1.65
C ASN A 414 3.62 -2.56 2.42
N TYR A 415 4.06 -1.47 3.02
CA TYR A 415 3.23 -0.49 3.75
C TYR A 415 2.17 -1.11 4.67
N ASN A 416 2.54 -2.15 5.42
CA ASN A 416 1.64 -2.93 6.26
C ASN A 416 1.65 -2.50 7.73
N GLY A 417 0.58 -2.82 8.44
CA GLY A 417 0.58 -2.94 9.90
C GLY A 417 1.21 -4.26 10.36
N THR A 418 1.23 -4.50 11.67
CA THR A 418 1.70 -5.77 12.25
C THR A 418 0.51 -6.45 12.92
N PRO A 419 -0.28 -7.24 12.20
CA PRO A 419 -1.49 -7.84 12.76
C PRO A 419 -1.16 -8.87 13.85
N THR A 420 -2.06 -9.00 14.83
CA THR A 420 -1.91 -9.94 15.95
C THR A 420 -1.81 -11.39 15.47
N THR A 421 -2.56 -11.72 14.43
CA THR A 421 -2.57 -13.07 13.84
C THR A 421 -2.48 -12.99 12.32
N THR A 422 -1.80 -13.95 11.73
CA THR A 422 -1.72 -14.09 10.26
C THR A 422 -1.86 -15.56 9.90
N SER A 423 -2.75 -15.86 8.97
CA SER A 423 -2.91 -17.19 8.39
C SER A 423 -2.01 -17.34 7.18
N THR A 424 -1.03 -18.23 7.24
CA THR A 424 -0.22 -18.63 6.09
C THR A 424 -1.00 -19.62 5.20
N VAL A 425 -0.54 -19.84 3.97
CA VAL A 425 -1.19 -20.85 3.09
C VAL A 425 -1.17 -22.23 3.73
N LEU A 426 -0.08 -22.58 4.42
CA LEU A 426 0.01 -23.83 5.19
C LEU A 426 -1.05 -23.89 6.30
N ASP A 427 -1.22 -22.81 7.06
CA ASP A 427 -2.25 -22.75 8.11
C ASP A 427 -3.65 -22.93 7.52
N GLY A 428 -3.96 -22.26 6.42
CA GLY A 428 -5.21 -22.39 5.69
C GLY A 428 -5.47 -23.83 5.22
N VAL A 429 -4.48 -24.46 4.58
CA VAL A 429 -4.58 -25.87 4.15
C VAL A 429 -4.84 -26.80 5.35
N ARG A 430 -4.22 -26.54 6.50
CA ARG A 430 -4.41 -27.35 7.72
C ARG A 430 -5.81 -27.22 8.34
N LEU A 431 -6.58 -26.19 8.01
CA LEU A 431 -8.01 -26.13 8.38
C LEU A 431 -8.81 -27.27 7.73
N TYR A 432 -8.44 -27.67 6.52
CA TYR A 432 -9.09 -28.75 5.76
C TYR A 432 -8.40 -30.10 5.91
N ASN A 433 -7.09 -30.08 6.07
CA ASN A 433 -6.25 -31.28 6.13
C ASN A 433 -5.14 -31.12 7.16
N LYS A 434 -5.42 -31.49 8.41
CA LYS A 434 -4.47 -31.40 9.54
C LYS A 434 -3.19 -32.23 9.32
N LYS A 435 -3.19 -33.20 8.39
CA LYS A 435 -2.06 -34.07 8.08
C LYS A 435 -1.28 -33.61 6.85
N ALA A 436 -1.56 -32.43 6.31
CA ALA A 436 -0.80 -31.89 5.19
C ALA A 436 0.69 -31.83 5.56
N LYS A 437 1.52 -32.44 4.73
CA LYS A 437 2.97 -32.47 4.92
C LYS A 437 3.54 -31.12 4.50
N TYR A 438 4.40 -30.55 5.31
CA TYR A 438 5.10 -29.31 4.98
C TYR A 438 6.59 -29.56 4.81
N MET A 439 7.19 -28.92 3.81
CA MET A 439 8.62 -28.74 3.63
C MET A 439 8.84 -27.38 2.93
N GLN A 440 9.87 -26.62 3.30
CA GLN A 440 10.21 -25.39 2.58
C GLN A 440 10.57 -25.70 1.12
N GLY A 441 11.43 -26.70 0.90
CA GLY A 441 11.77 -27.22 -0.43
C GLY A 441 12.77 -26.39 -1.20
N CYS A 442 12.58 -25.08 -1.33
CA CYS A 442 13.51 -24.16 -1.94
C CYS A 442 13.42 -22.78 -1.28
N ASP A 443 14.35 -21.90 -1.64
CA ASP A 443 14.31 -20.49 -1.31
C ASP A 443 13.62 -19.68 -2.42
N LEU A 444 13.46 -18.36 -2.23
CA LEU A 444 12.84 -17.45 -3.22
C LEU A 444 13.71 -17.35 -4.49
N THR A 445 14.99 -17.09 -4.33
CA THR A 445 15.91 -16.78 -5.44
C THR A 445 17.21 -17.58 -5.41
N ASP A 446 17.68 -18.01 -4.22
CA ASP A 446 18.94 -18.74 -4.05
C ASP A 446 18.73 -20.26 -4.21
N ASN A 447 19.77 -20.94 -4.64
CA ASN A 447 19.82 -22.41 -4.68
C ASN A 447 20.16 -23.05 -3.33
N LYS A 448 20.14 -22.27 -2.24
CA LYS A 448 20.41 -22.72 -0.88
C LYS A 448 19.17 -22.56 0.00
N ILE A 449 19.08 -23.42 0.99
CA ILE A 449 18.13 -23.29 2.10
C ILE A 449 18.88 -23.26 3.42
N VAL A 450 18.35 -22.47 4.35
CA VAL A 450 18.85 -22.40 5.73
C VAL A 450 17.97 -23.28 6.61
N THR A 451 18.55 -24.33 7.17
CA THR A 451 17.90 -25.15 8.20
C THR A 451 18.27 -24.57 9.55
N ASP A 452 17.27 -24.07 10.29
CA ASP A 452 17.50 -23.48 11.60
C ASP A 452 18.07 -24.50 12.62
N VAL A 453 18.82 -23.94 13.59
CA VAL A 453 19.42 -24.72 14.70
C VAL A 453 18.94 -24.20 16.06
N PHE A 454 17.75 -23.64 16.13
CA PHE A 454 17.21 -23.06 17.36
C PHE A 454 17.10 -24.05 18.53
N ASP A 455 16.99 -25.33 18.26
CA ASP A 455 17.03 -26.38 19.27
C ASP A 455 18.40 -26.50 19.97
N GLN A 456 19.46 -25.91 19.41
CA GLN A 456 20.83 -25.89 19.89
C GLN A 456 21.23 -24.56 20.53
N LEU A 457 20.30 -23.61 20.61
CA LEU A 457 20.51 -22.29 21.20
C LEU A 457 19.90 -22.23 22.62
N SER A 458 20.68 -21.77 23.57
CA SER A 458 20.18 -21.54 24.95
C SER A 458 21.05 -20.54 25.68
N PHE A 459 20.47 -19.81 26.61
CA PHE A 459 21.16 -18.88 27.50
C PHE A 459 20.61 -19.00 28.92
N GLU A 460 21.45 -18.98 29.95
CA GLU A 460 21.02 -19.14 31.34
C GLU A 460 20.00 -20.28 31.57
N GLY A 461 20.22 -21.41 30.92
CA GLY A 461 19.38 -22.61 31.03
C GLY A 461 18.02 -22.54 30.28
N LYS A 462 17.70 -21.45 29.59
CA LYS A 462 16.49 -21.29 28.78
C LYS A 462 16.82 -21.36 27.28
N LYS A 463 15.94 -21.99 26.51
CA LYS A 463 16.08 -22.07 25.04
C LYS A 463 15.90 -20.72 24.36
N GLY A 464 16.68 -20.49 23.30
CA GLY A 464 16.59 -19.28 22.47
C GLY A 464 17.49 -18.15 22.96
N PHE A 465 16.99 -16.94 22.85
CA PHE A 465 17.71 -15.70 23.14
C PHE A 465 17.12 -14.98 24.36
N LYS A 466 18.01 -14.41 25.20
CA LYS A 466 17.66 -13.41 26.18
C LYS A 466 17.77 -12.03 25.55
N GLY A 467 16.68 -11.29 25.50
CA GLY A 467 16.65 -9.90 25.05
C GLY A 467 16.65 -8.96 26.24
N THR A 468 17.58 -8.04 26.30
CA THR A 468 17.69 -6.98 27.31
C THR A 468 17.55 -5.63 26.63
N PHE A 469 16.76 -4.70 27.19
CA PHE A 469 16.34 -3.46 26.54
C PHE A 469 16.65 -2.21 27.36
N TRP A 470 17.01 -1.11 26.66
CA TRP A 470 17.31 0.21 27.22
C TRP A 470 16.57 1.31 26.47
N ASN A 471 16.18 2.38 27.18
CA ASN A 471 15.55 3.58 26.61
C ASN A 471 16.60 4.61 26.12
N ASN A 472 17.60 4.16 25.41
CA ASN A 472 18.59 4.95 24.68
C ASN A 472 19.31 4.06 23.67
N ALA A 473 19.87 4.66 22.62
CA ALA A 473 20.55 3.95 21.55
C ALA A 473 21.90 3.30 21.96
N LYS A 474 22.50 3.69 23.11
CA LYS A 474 23.86 3.28 23.51
C LYS A 474 23.91 2.13 24.50
N ARG A 475 22.77 1.62 24.99
CA ARG A 475 22.68 0.60 26.04
C ARG A 475 23.31 1.06 27.37
N GLU A 476 23.17 2.34 27.71
CA GLU A 476 23.69 2.95 28.93
C GLU A 476 22.66 2.90 30.07
N GLY A 477 23.17 2.78 31.31
CA GLY A 477 22.36 2.74 32.51
C GLY A 477 21.68 1.38 32.76
N ALA A 478 20.70 1.37 33.67
CA ALA A 478 19.96 0.14 33.99
C ALA A 478 19.01 -0.24 32.85
N PRO A 479 18.92 -1.51 32.50
CA PRO A 479 17.95 -1.98 31.51
C PRO A 479 16.53 -1.80 32.06
N VAL A 480 15.58 -1.47 31.14
CA VAL A 480 14.16 -1.25 31.48
C VAL A 480 13.33 -2.53 31.36
N ALA A 481 13.76 -3.48 30.56
CA ALA A 481 13.08 -4.76 30.39
C ALA A 481 14.04 -5.89 30.02
N THR A 482 13.60 -7.12 30.31
CA THR A 482 14.27 -8.35 29.86
C THR A 482 13.18 -9.34 29.42
N LEU A 483 13.31 -9.88 28.21
CA LEU A 483 12.40 -10.90 27.65
C LEU A 483 13.19 -12.09 27.10
N TRP A 484 12.49 -13.21 26.95
CA TRP A 484 13.03 -14.44 26.34
C TRP A 484 12.33 -14.68 25.01
N HIS A 485 13.12 -14.98 23.98
CA HIS A 485 12.66 -15.20 22.62
C HIS A 485 13.12 -16.57 22.11
N GLY A 486 12.26 -17.30 21.43
CA GLY A 486 12.68 -18.50 20.69
C GLY A 486 13.63 -18.11 19.56
N SER A 487 13.24 -17.13 18.76
CA SER A 487 14.06 -16.38 17.80
C SER A 487 13.64 -14.92 17.87
N PRO A 488 14.59 -13.97 17.87
CA PRO A 488 14.25 -12.56 17.80
C PRO A 488 13.52 -12.24 16.49
N PHE A 489 12.27 -11.82 16.62
CA PHE A 489 11.46 -11.32 15.52
C PHE A 489 10.59 -10.18 16.02
N PHE A 490 10.90 -8.98 15.56
CA PHE A 490 10.09 -7.79 15.79
C PHE A 490 9.99 -7.02 14.49
N LYS A 491 8.79 -6.60 14.15
CA LYS A 491 8.55 -5.60 13.15
C LYS A 491 7.69 -4.56 13.81
N THR A 492 8.26 -3.43 14.11
CA THR A 492 7.53 -2.25 14.50
C THR A 492 8.02 -1.10 13.69
N THR A 493 7.18 -0.15 13.58
CA THR A 493 7.48 1.11 12.98
C THR A 493 7.23 2.20 14.00
N ALA A 494 7.82 3.34 13.74
CA ALA A 494 7.87 4.46 14.64
C ALA A 494 6.64 4.56 15.56
N GLY A 495 6.86 4.32 16.82
CA GLY A 495 6.02 4.86 17.84
C GLY A 495 4.77 4.12 18.27
N ASN A 496 4.48 2.92 17.76
CA ASN A 496 3.17 2.32 18.04
C ASN A 496 3.17 0.98 18.73
N TYR A 497 4.33 0.38 18.85
CA TYR A 497 4.43 -0.95 19.41
C TYR A 497 5.67 -1.03 20.30
N GLN A 498 5.45 -1.19 21.60
CA GLN A 498 6.55 -1.42 22.54
C GLN A 498 7.15 -2.80 22.32
N TRP A 499 8.46 -2.87 22.15
CA TRP A 499 9.20 -4.13 22.00
C TRP A 499 9.18 -4.96 23.27
N ALA A 500 9.10 -4.26 24.41
CA ALA A 500 8.90 -4.86 25.72
C ALA A 500 8.22 -3.82 26.65
N PRO A 501 7.57 -4.24 27.73
CA PRO A 501 6.97 -3.33 28.70
C PRO A 501 7.98 -2.29 29.22
N GLY A 502 7.65 -1.02 29.08
CA GLY A 502 8.49 0.10 29.54
C GLY A 502 9.58 0.54 28.55
N VAL A 503 9.73 -0.14 27.40
CA VAL A 503 10.65 0.29 26.34
C VAL A 503 10.02 1.45 25.57
N ASN A 504 10.82 2.49 25.29
CA ASN A 504 10.39 3.60 24.46
C ASN A 504 9.93 3.14 23.09
N LEU A 505 9.03 3.89 22.49
CA LEU A 505 8.58 3.64 21.12
C LEU A 505 9.65 4.01 20.09
N THR A 506 10.43 5.05 20.42
CA THR A 506 11.59 5.52 19.66
C THR A 506 12.78 5.69 20.60
N ASP A 507 13.98 5.79 20.07
CA ASP A 507 15.21 5.92 20.83
C ASP A 507 15.38 4.83 21.92
N PHE A 508 15.57 3.60 21.47
CA PHE A 508 15.81 2.45 22.32
C PHE A 508 16.87 1.53 21.74
N SER A 509 17.38 0.64 22.56
CA SER A 509 18.28 -0.41 22.09
C SER A 509 17.98 -1.75 22.76
N ALA A 510 18.45 -2.80 22.11
CA ALA A 510 18.34 -4.16 22.60
C ALA A 510 19.67 -4.91 22.46
N GLN A 511 19.91 -5.83 23.38
CA GLN A 511 20.95 -6.84 23.27
C GLN A 511 20.29 -8.21 23.37
N TYR A 512 20.45 -9.02 22.31
CA TYR A 512 19.99 -10.40 22.32
C TYR A 512 21.19 -11.32 22.48
N GLU A 513 21.13 -12.22 23.46
CA GLU A 513 22.22 -13.12 23.83
C GLU A 513 21.79 -14.57 23.78
N THR A 514 22.61 -15.43 23.20
CA THR A 514 22.46 -16.90 23.25
C THR A 514 23.82 -17.59 23.28
N VAL A 515 23.83 -18.83 23.70
CA VAL A 515 24.98 -19.74 23.54
C VAL A 515 24.57 -20.84 22.60
N PHE A 516 25.29 -20.93 21.51
CA PHE A 516 25.14 -21.97 20.51
C PHE A 516 26.06 -23.16 20.82
N ARG A 517 25.51 -24.37 20.88
CA ARG A 517 26.22 -25.63 21.12
C ARG A 517 26.00 -26.54 19.91
N PRO A 518 26.85 -26.44 18.88
CA PRO A 518 26.66 -27.20 17.65
C PRO A 518 26.81 -28.71 17.88
N LYS A 519 25.87 -29.46 17.31
CA LYS A 519 25.92 -30.94 17.27
C LYS A 519 26.87 -31.47 16.21
N LYS A 520 27.24 -30.63 15.22
CA LYS A 520 28.14 -30.96 14.10
C LYS A 520 29.09 -29.79 13.86
N SER A 521 30.32 -30.11 13.45
CA SER A 521 31.29 -29.13 12.98
C SER A 521 30.97 -28.67 11.55
N GLY A 522 31.29 -27.42 11.21
CA GLY A 522 31.09 -26.88 9.87
C GLY A 522 30.75 -25.40 9.88
N GLU A 523 30.31 -24.90 8.75
CA GLU A 523 29.83 -23.51 8.63
C GLU A 523 28.37 -23.42 9.11
N VAL A 524 28.12 -22.40 9.91
CA VAL A 524 26.78 -21.97 10.33
C VAL A 524 26.65 -20.49 9.97
N VAL A 525 25.46 -20.06 9.55
CA VAL A 525 25.17 -18.67 9.21
C VAL A 525 24.26 -18.04 10.25
N ILE A 526 24.55 -16.80 10.60
CA ILE A 526 23.68 -15.93 11.38
C ILE A 526 23.13 -14.92 10.39
N ASN A 527 21.86 -15.06 10.03
CA ASN A 527 21.14 -14.16 9.15
C ASN A 527 20.36 -13.16 10.01
N VAL A 528 20.58 -11.88 9.74
CA VAL A 528 19.83 -10.79 10.38
C VAL A 528 19.18 -9.95 9.29
N GLU A 529 17.86 -9.81 9.37
CA GLU A 529 17.09 -8.85 8.60
C GLU A 529 16.69 -7.73 9.56
N SER A 530 17.01 -6.50 9.25
CA SER A 530 16.76 -5.37 10.16
C SER A 530 16.46 -4.09 9.41
N VAL A 531 15.69 -3.23 10.07
CA VAL A 531 15.71 -1.78 9.89
C VAL A 531 16.32 -1.19 11.16
N SER A 532 17.24 -0.27 11.05
CA SER A 532 18.10 0.33 12.07
C SER A 532 19.44 -0.38 12.26
N ASP A 533 20.25 0.11 13.18
CA ASP A 533 21.62 -0.36 13.39
C ASP A 533 21.67 -1.69 14.11
N PHE A 534 22.58 -2.57 13.67
CA PHE A 534 22.90 -3.76 14.44
C PHE A 534 24.33 -4.23 14.28
N ASP A 535 24.84 -4.89 15.32
CA ASP A 535 26.11 -5.61 15.31
C ASP A 535 25.86 -7.08 15.59
N VAL A 536 26.55 -7.96 14.84
CA VAL A 536 26.64 -9.42 15.14
C VAL A 536 27.98 -9.69 15.80
N ILE A 537 27.98 -10.20 17.02
CA ILE A 537 29.15 -10.47 17.82
C ILE A 537 29.19 -11.95 18.16
N VAL A 538 30.36 -12.59 17.96
CA VAL A 538 30.57 -14.01 18.29
C VAL A 538 31.83 -14.12 19.17
N ASN A 539 31.66 -14.67 20.38
CA ASN A 539 32.73 -14.80 21.37
C ASN A 539 33.46 -13.48 21.66
N GLY A 540 32.72 -12.34 21.67
CA GLY A 540 33.26 -11.01 21.92
C GLY A 540 33.87 -10.34 20.70
N GLU A 541 33.96 -11.01 19.55
CA GLU A 541 34.46 -10.43 18.29
C GLU A 541 33.33 -9.97 17.42
N VAL A 542 33.35 -8.71 16.96
CA VAL A 542 32.36 -8.15 16.04
C VAL A 542 32.58 -8.77 14.66
N LYS A 543 31.66 -9.60 14.21
CA LYS A 543 31.70 -10.27 12.89
C LYS A 543 31.03 -9.43 11.81
N GLN A 544 30.05 -8.61 12.16
CA GLN A 544 29.34 -7.74 11.25
C GLN A 544 28.82 -6.50 11.97
N LYS A 545 28.89 -5.34 11.29
CA LYS A 545 28.20 -4.10 11.62
C LYS A 545 27.37 -3.68 10.43
N PHE A 546 26.16 -3.26 10.69
CA PHE A 546 25.25 -2.85 9.63
C PHE A 546 24.35 -1.71 10.09
N ASN A 547 24.12 -0.74 9.18
CA ASN A 547 23.19 0.36 9.33
C ASN A 547 22.29 0.39 8.11
N THR A 548 20.98 0.40 8.29
CA THR A 548 20.02 0.45 7.20
C THR A 548 18.71 1.09 7.62
N TRP A 549 18.12 1.85 6.72
CA TRP A 549 16.78 2.44 6.88
C TRP A 549 15.69 1.60 6.22
N ARG A 550 16.07 0.57 5.46
CA ARG A 550 15.18 -0.41 4.82
C ARG A 550 15.48 -1.82 5.33
N VAL A 551 14.47 -2.67 5.31
CA VAL A 551 14.66 -4.09 5.63
C VAL A 551 15.68 -4.69 4.68
N THR A 552 16.83 -5.05 5.22
CA THR A 552 17.93 -5.63 4.44
C THR A 552 18.38 -6.93 5.09
N PRO A 553 18.28 -8.07 4.38
CA PRO A 553 18.83 -9.33 4.86
C PRO A 553 20.36 -9.30 4.80
N THR A 554 21.01 -9.78 5.87
CA THR A 554 22.46 -9.94 5.93
C THR A 554 22.84 -11.36 6.26
N ARG A 555 24.03 -11.75 5.89
CA ARG A 555 24.58 -13.11 6.10
C ARG A 555 25.94 -13.01 6.81
N THR A 556 26.05 -13.60 8.01
CA THR A 556 27.29 -13.68 8.79
C THR A 556 27.69 -15.15 8.97
N PRO A 557 28.62 -15.69 8.15
CA PRO A 557 29.11 -17.05 8.29
C PRO A 557 30.10 -17.17 9.44
N ILE A 558 30.01 -18.27 10.21
CA ILE A 558 30.95 -18.63 11.25
C ILE A 558 31.33 -20.11 11.14
N GLN A 559 32.61 -20.44 11.40
CA GLN A 559 33.05 -21.84 11.48
C GLN A 559 32.90 -22.33 12.92
N VAL A 560 32.26 -23.47 13.08
CA VAL A 560 31.98 -24.04 14.40
C VAL A 560 32.48 -25.49 14.49
N GLU A 561 32.84 -25.90 15.70
CA GLU A 561 33.25 -27.24 16.04
C GLU A 561 32.21 -27.88 16.97
N ALA A 562 31.85 -29.13 16.68
CA ALA A 562 30.89 -29.89 17.48
C ALA A 562 31.28 -29.94 18.97
N GLY A 563 30.31 -29.63 19.85
CA GLY A 563 30.49 -29.67 21.29
C GLY A 563 31.18 -28.43 21.90
N LYS A 564 31.73 -27.50 21.07
CA LYS A 564 32.22 -26.22 21.58
C LYS A 564 31.06 -25.23 21.80
N GLU A 565 31.27 -24.25 22.67
CA GLU A 565 30.31 -23.20 22.95
C GLU A 565 30.68 -21.93 22.16
N TYR A 566 29.68 -21.30 21.56
CA TYR A 566 29.79 -20.01 20.86
C TYR A 566 28.78 -19.04 21.46
N LYS A 567 29.27 -17.99 22.14
CA LYS A 567 28.39 -16.91 22.58
C LYS A 567 28.05 -16.05 21.38
N ILE A 568 26.77 -15.92 21.05
CA ILE A 568 26.26 -15.05 20.00
C ILE A 568 25.49 -13.89 20.65
N GLU A 569 25.88 -12.69 20.29
CA GLU A 569 25.22 -11.46 20.72
C GLU A 569 24.81 -10.65 19.48
N ILE A 570 23.57 -10.17 19.49
CA ILE A 570 23.07 -9.21 18.50
C ILE A 570 22.79 -7.92 19.24
N HIS A 571 23.55 -6.88 18.94
CA HIS A 571 23.31 -5.55 19.47
C HIS A 571 22.47 -4.76 18.46
N PHE A 572 21.31 -4.27 18.88
CA PHE A 572 20.39 -3.49 18.07
C PHE A 572 20.24 -2.10 18.66
N ALA A 573 20.17 -1.07 17.82
CA ALA A 573 19.87 0.29 18.24
C ALA A 573 18.90 0.94 17.25
N HIS A 574 17.78 1.43 17.77
CA HIS A 574 16.82 2.21 17.01
C HIS A 574 17.07 3.69 17.25
N VAL A 575 17.35 4.41 16.18
CA VAL A 575 17.44 5.88 16.16
C VAL A 575 16.14 6.41 15.52
N PRO A 576 15.55 7.50 16.02
CA PRO A 576 14.24 7.98 15.52
C PRO A 576 14.35 8.50 14.08
N THR A 577 14.17 7.65 13.10
CA THR A 577 14.09 8.04 11.69
C THR A 577 12.92 7.35 10.98
N TRP A 578 13.02 6.04 10.82
CA TRP A 578 12.01 5.17 10.19
C TRP A 578 11.52 4.15 11.21
N GLY A 579 10.85 3.14 10.81
CA GLY A 579 10.50 2.05 11.71
C GLY A 579 11.71 1.27 12.23
N ALA A 580 11.46 0.38 13.16
CA ALA A 580 12.42 -0.59 13.66
C ALA A 580 11.94 -2.00 13.37
N SER A 581 12.82 -2.86 12.88
CA SER A 581 12.54 -4.29 12.74
C SER A 581 13.80 -5.10 12.95
N ILE A 582 13.63 -6.31 13.45
CA ILE A 582 14.69 -7.31 13.51
C ILE A 582 14.11 -8.70 13.35
N ARG A 583 14.75 -9.52 12.51
CA ARG A 583 14.52 -10.95 12.40
C ARG A 583 15.87 -11.66 12.40
N VAL A 584 16.06 -12.60 13.31
CA VAL A 584 17.32 -13.35 13.43
C VAL A 584 17.05 -14.82 13.12
N ASN A 585 17.86 -15.39 12.25
CA ASN A 585 17.89 -16.83 11.98
C ASN A 585 19.32 -17.33 12.12
N VAL A 586 19.51 -18.43 12.86
CA VAL A 586 20.79 -19.12 12.98
C VAL A 586 20.61 -20.54 12.42
N GLY A 587 21.40 -20.88 11.41
CA GLY A 587 21.19 -22.16 10.74
C GLY A 587 22.36 -22.64 9.90
N THR A 588 22.22 -23.85 9.38
CA THR A 588 23.15 -24.44 8.41
C THR A 588 22.61 -24.28 7.00
N GLU A 589 23.43 -23.76 6.10
CA GLU A 589 23.10 -23.71 4.67
C GLU A 589 23.34 -25.05 3.99
N SER A 590 22.46 -25.40 3.10
CA SER A 590 22.63 -26.55 2.21
C SER A 590 22.15 -26.20 0.80
N ILE A 591 22.88 -26.71 -0.20
CA ILE A 591 22.43 -26.62 -1.59
C ILE A 591 21.16 -27.46 -1.75
N ILE A 592 20.19 -26.93 -2.48
CA ILE A 592 18.93 -27.59 -2.75
C ILE A 592 19.18 -28.83 -3.62
N ASN A 593 18.75 -29.99 -3.12
CA ASN A 593 18.71 -31.23 -3.88
C ASN A 593 17.25 -31.64 -4.11
N TYR A 594 16.76 -31.40 -5.31
CA TYR A 594 15.36 -31.70 -5.67
C TYR A 594 15.05 -33.21 -5.57
N ASP A 595 15.98 -34.09 -5.93
CA ASP A 595 15.76 -35.55 -5.87
C ASP A 595 15.53 -36.02 -4.44
N ASP A 596 16.28 -35.47 -3.48
CA ASP A 596 16.12 -35.85 -2.06
C ASP A 596 14.80 -35.31 -1.49
N ILE A 597 14.35 -34.17 -1.95
CA ILE A 597 13.04 -33.60 -1.56
C ILE A 597 11.93 -34.45 -2.19
N ILE A 598 12.04 -34.83 -3.47
CA ILE A 598 11.06 -35.63 -4.18
C ILE A 598 10.97 -37.04 -3.56
N LYS A 599 12.09 -37.68 -3.14
CA LYS A 599 12.07 -38.94 -2.37
C LYS A 599 11.25 -38.82 -1.09
N LYS A 600 11.36 -37.66 -0.37
CA LYS A 600 10.57 -37.42 0.84
C LYS A 600 9.07 -37.21 0.56
N LEU A 601 8.69 -36.98 -0.71
CA LEU A 601 7.31 -36.90 -1.18
C LEU A 601 6.71 -38.22 -1.65
N ALA A 602 7.36 -39.36 -1.37
CA ALA A 602 6.80 -40.67 -1.68
C ALA A 602 5.42 -40.83 -1.00
N GLY A 603 4.41 -41.23 -1.77
CA GLY A 603 3.03 -41.39 -1.32
C GLY A 603 2.20 -40.08 -1.24
N TYR A 604 2.74 -38.95 -1.74
CA TYR A 604 2.01 -37.69 -1.96
C TYR A 604 1.95 -37.45 -3.46
N ASP A 605 0.78 -37.65 -4.08
CA ASP A 605 0.60 -37.48 -5.52
C ASP A 605 0.34 -36.03 -5.90
N LYS A 606 -0.31 -35.27 -5.01
CA LYS A 606 -0.58 -33.85 -5.19
C LYS A 606 0.35 -32.98 -4.33
N VAL A 607 0.89 -31.96 -4.94
CA VAL A 607 1.78 -30.97 -4.32
C VAL A 607 1.20 -29.58 -4.52
N VAL A 608 0.92 -28.88 -3.44
CA VAL A 608 0.65 -27.44 -3.46
C VAL A 608 1.97 -26.71 -3.29
N PHE A 609 2.50 -26.15 -4.36
CA PHE A 609 3.71 -25.34 -4.35
C PHE A 609 3.33 -23.88 -4.20
N VAL A 610 3.77 -23.24 -3.11
CA VAL A 610 3.50 -21.83 -2.83
C VAL A 610 4.81 -21.06 -3.01
N GLY A 611 4.88 -20.27 -4.06
CA GLY A 611 6.09 -19.56 -4.46
C GLY A 611 5.77 -18.23 -5.12
N GLY A 612 6.64 -17.77 -6.00
CA GLY A 612 6.61 -16.46 -6.62
C GLY A 612 7.73 -15.58 -6.07
N ILE A 613 7.42 -14.37 -5.67
CA ILE A 613 8.35 -13.42 -5.07
C ILE A 613 7.80 -12.89 -3.74
N ALA A 614 8.42 -11.88 -3.16
CA ALA A 614 7.97 -11.28 -1.91
C ALA A 614 8.25 -9.78 -1.91
N ALA A 615 7.55 -9.02 -1.07
CA ALA A 615 7.77 -7.58 -0.87
C ALA A 615 9.17 -7.24 -0.30
N SER A 616 9.97 -8.25 0.08
CA SER A 616 11.39 -8.08 0.39
C SER A 616 12.29 -8.01 -0.85
N LEU A 617 11.76 -8.30 -2.03
CA LEU A 617 12.46 -8.26 -3.31
C LEU A 617 11.95 -7.15 -4.24
N GLU A 618 10.67 -6.79 -4.16
CA GLU A 618 10.06 -5.74 -4.95
C GLU A 618 9.38 -4.68 -4.05
N GLY A 619 9.53 -3.41 -4.39
CA GLY A 619 8.98 -2.28 -3.64
C GLY A 619 9.77 -1.01 -3.89
N GLU A 620 9.60 -0.02 -3.02
CA GLU A 620 10.16 1.32 -3.16
C GLU A 620 11.63 1.38 -2.75
N GLU A 621 12.52 1.80 -3.66
CA GLU A 621 13.96 2.10 -3.41
C GLU A 621 14.69 1.10 -2.51
N MET A 622 14.51 -0.18 -2.77
CA MET A 622 15.10 -1.21 -1.92
C MET A 622 16.60 -1.40 -2.22
N PRO A 623 17.46 -1.65 -1.21
CA PRO A 623 18.87 -1.95 -1.41
C PRO A 623 19.07 -3.39 -1.90
N VAL A 624 18.29 -3.83 -2.88
CA VAL A 624 18.34 -5.17 -3.48
C VAL A 624 19.03 -5.07 -4.83
N THR A 625 20.10 -5.87 -4.99
CA THR A 625 20.81 -6.03 -6.26
C THR A 625 21.21 -7.50 -6.38
N ILE A 626 20.32 -8.30 -6.94
CA ILE A 626 20.52 -9.74 -7.21
C ILE A 626 19.97 -10.05 -8.60
N GLU A 627 20.23 -11.25 -9.11
CA GLU A 627 19.73 -11.67 -10.42
C GLU A 627 18.19 -11.49 -10.49
N GLY A 628 17.73 -10.77 -11.49
CA GLY A 628 16.31 -10.46 -11.72
C GLY A 628 15.77 -9.26 -10.94
N PHE A 629 16.53 -8.63 -10.03
CA PHE A 629 16.08 -7.51 -9.18
C PHE A 629 17.13 -6.43 -9.01
N LYS A 630 16.70 -5.16 -9.02
CA LYS A 630 17.55 -3.98 -8.81
C LYS A 630 16.74 -2.85 -8.20
N GLY A 631 17.17 -2.33 -7.05
CA GLY A 631 16.62 -1.10 -6.46
C GLY A 631 15.15 -1.18 -6.01
N GLY A 632 14.61 -2.40 -5.87
CA GLY A 632 13.18 -2.62 -5.60
C GLY A 632 12.37 -2.98 -6.82
N ASP A 633 12.89 -2.78 -8.04
CA ASP A 633 12.28 -3.19 -9.30
C ASP A 633 12.81 -4.54 -9.77
N ARG A 634 12.11 -5.11 -10.73
CA ARG A 634 12.55 -6.29 -11.47
C ARG A 634 13.34 -5.87 -12.72
N THR A 635 14.39 -6.62 -13.05
CA THR A 635 15.12 -6.45 -14.33
C THR A 635 14.57 -7.36 -15.43
N ASN A 636 13.87 -8.43 -15.04
CA ASN A 636 13.08 -9.32 -15.90
C ASN A 636 11.84 -9.79 -15.11
N ILE A 637 10.86 -10.38 -15.79
CA ILE A 637 9.62 -10.85 -15.18
C ILE A 637 9.56 -12.37 -15.01
N GLU A 638 10.66 -13.06 -15.20
CA GLU A 638 10.74 -14.52 -15.11
C GLU A 638 10.57 -14.99 -13.65
N LEU A 639 9.94 -16.15 -13.47
CA LEU A 639 9.97 -16.82 -12.17
C LEU A 639 11.44 -17.18 -11.81
N PRO A 640 11.93 -16.92 -10.59
CA PRO A 640 13.29 -17.28 -10.20
C PRO A 640 13.63 -18.74 -10.53
N ALA A 641 14.81 -18.94 -11.12
CA ALA A 641 15.23 -20.21 -11.72
C ALA A 641 15.16 -21.40 -10.75
N VAL A 642 15.47 -21.18 -9.47
CA VAL A 642 15.39 -22.21 -8.42
C VAL A 642 13.97 -22.76 -8.27
N GLN A 643 12.95 -21.92 -8.34
CA GLN A 643 11.54 -22.32 -8.25
C GLN A 643 11.09 -23.00 -9.56
N ARG A 644 11.40 -22.41 -10.70
CA ARG A 644 11.08 -22.96 -12.03
C ARG A 644 11.64 -24.36 -12.23
N ASN A 645 12.89 -24.56 -11.85
CA ASN A 645 13.55 -25.86 -11.97
C ASN A 645 12.92 -26.89 -11.02
N PHE A 646 12.50 -26.47 -9.84
CA PHE A 646 11.83 -27.37 -8.90
C PHE A 646 10.43 -27.78 -9.39
N LEU A 647 9.65 -26.87 -9.93
CA LEU A 647 8.33 -27.18 -10.53
C LEU A 647 8.48 -28.20 -11.68
N LYS A 648 9.49 -28.02 -12.56
CA LYS A 648 9.83 -29.00 -13.61
C LYS A 648 10.20 -30.37 -13.04
N ALA A 649 11.03 -30.40 -11.98
CA ALA A 649 11.44 -31.65 -11.34
C ALA A 649 10.26 -32.37 -10.67
N LEU A 650 9.35 -31.67 -10.03
CA LEU A 650 8.11 -32.24 -9.47
C LEU A 650 7.23 -32.86 -10.56
N LYS A 651 7.05 -32.14 -11.69
CA LYS A 651 6.28 -32.67 -12.84
C LYS A 651 6.95 -33.89 -13.45
N ALA A 652 8.26 -33.88 -13.65
CA ALA A 652 9.05 -35.02 -14.16
C ALA A 652 8.95 -36.25 -13.25
N ALA A 653 8.81 -36.01 -11.93
CA ALA A 653 8.57 -37.08 -10.95
C ALA A 653 7.11 -37.58 -10.89
N GLY A 654 6.25 -37.16 -11.85
CA GLY A 654 4.85 -37.56 -11.95
C GLY A 654 3.91 -36.96 -10.92
N LYS A 655 4.32 -35.88 -10.24
CA LYS A 655 3.45 -35.20 -9.28
C LYS A 655 2.42 -34.32 -10.01
N LYS A 656 1.21 -34.25 -9.45
CA LYS A 656 0.22 -33.23 -9.82
C LYS A 656 0.54 -31.94 -9.05
N VAL A 657 0.96 -30.93 -9.79
CA VAL A 657 1.48 -29.70 -9.21
C VAL A 657 0.39 -28.62 -9.27
N ILE A 658 0.03 -28.09 -8.11
CA ILE A 658 -0.86 -26.94 -7.93
C ILE A 658 0.00 -25.77 -7.49
N TYR A 659 0.19 -24.79 -8.35
CA TYR A 659 1.05 -23.65 -8.09
C TYR A 659 0.22 -22.47 -7.59
N VAL A 660 0.55 -21.99 -6.40
CA VAL A 660 0.02 -20.73 -5.83
C VAL A 660 1.10 -19.67 -5.96
N ASN A 661 0.94 -18.79 -6.93
CA ASN A 661 1.84 -17.67 -7.18
C ASN A 661 1.52 -16.49 -6.27
N CYS A 662 2.51 -16.07 -5.46
CA CYS A 662 2.46 -14.88 -4.64
C CYS A 662 3.39 -13.84 -5.24
N SER A 663 2.86 -12.70 -5.68
CA SER A 663 3.61 -11.60 -6.27
C SER A 663 2.75 -10.33 -6.31
N GLY A 664 3.37 -9.17 -6.20
CA GLY A 664 2.69 -7.89 -6.42
C GLY A 664 2.63 -7.49 -7.90
N SER A 665 3.29 -8.24 -8.78
CA SER A 665 3.44 -7.97 -10.20
C SER A 665 3.14 -9.20 -11.06
N ALA A 666 2.98 -9.03 -12.36
CA ALA A 666 2.86 -10.14 -13.30
C ALA A 666 4.18 -10.92 -13.40
N ILE A 667 4.11 -12.24 -13.26
CA ILE A 667 5.21 -13.19 -13.51
C ILE A 667 4.99 -13.82 -14.87
N ALA A 668 6.07 -13.99 -15.64
CA ALA A 668 6.06 -14.73 -16.91
C ALA A 668 5.98 -16.24 -16.64
N LEU A 669 4.76 -16.77 -16.64
CA LEU A 669 4.43 -18.13 -16.26
C LEU A 669 4.28 -19.10 -17.46
N GLN A 670 4.72 -18.75 -18.67
CA GLN A 670 4.59 -19.61 -19.84
C GLN A 670 5.17 -21.03 -19.62
N PRO A 671 6.39 -21.21 -19.05
CA PRO A 671 6.91 -22.53 -18.76
C PRO A 671 6.14 -23.28 -17.65
N GLU A 672 5.55 -22.53 -16.73
CA GLU A 672 4.79 -23.08 -15.59
C GLU A 672 3.44 -23.65 -16.06
N THR A 673 2.87 -23.19 -17.19
CA THR A 673 1.65 -23.77 -17.75
C THR A 673 1.81 -25.24 -18.13
N GLU A 674 3.03 -25.67 -18.47
CA GLU A 674 3.36 -27.05 -18.81
C GLU A 674 3.73 -27.87 -17.55
N SER A 675 4.37 -27.23 -16.57
CA SER A 675 4.87 -27.87 -15.36
C SER A 675 3.81 -28.01 -14.27
N CYS A 676 2.73 -27.25 -14.32
CA CYS A 676 1.69 -27.23 -13.31
C CYS A 676 0.35 -27.71 -13.84
N ASP A 677 -0.43 -28.42 -13.02
CA ASP A 677 -1.79 -28.86 -13.36
C ASP A 677 -2.83 -27.79 -13.01
N ALA A 678 -2.56 -26.95 -12.01
CA ALA A 678 -3.33 -25.73 -11.71
C ALA A 678 -2.41 -24.58 -11.30
N ILE A 679 -2.84 -23.36 -11.59
CA ILE A 679 -2.12 -22.12 -11.25
C ILE A 679 -3.13 -21.12 -10.68
N LEU A 680 -2.84 -20.60 -9.49
CA LEU A 680 -3.57 -19.51 -8.85
C LEU A 680 -2.64 -18.30 -8.68
N GLN A 681 -3.15 -17.10 -8.96
CA GLN A 681 -2.51 -15.84 -8.56
C GLN A 681 -3.13 -15.39 -7.25
N ALA A 682 -2.35 -15.35 -6.19
CA ALA A 682 -2.81 -14.99 -4.84
C ALA A 682 -2.40 -13.58 -4.40
N TRP A 683 -1.52 -12.91 -5.14
CA TRP A 683 -0.96 -11.59 -4.82
C TRP A 683 -0.20 -11.63 -3.47
N TYR A 684 -0.27 -10.54 -2.69
CA TYR A 684 0.03 -10.50 -1.25
C TYR A 684 -1.32 -10.37 -0.54
N PRO A 685 -1.89 -11.49 -0.05
CA PRO A 685 -3.33 -11.58 0.21
C PRO A 685 -3.76 -11.13 1.63
N GLY A 686 -2.87 -10.46 2.39
CA GLY A 686 -3.17 -9.96 3.72
C GLY A 686 -3.24 -11.03 4.81
N MET A 687 -3.60 -10.59 6.03
CA MET A 687 -3.58 -11.44 7.22
C MET A 687 -4.51 -12.66 7.17
N LYS A 688 -5.56 -12.62 6.35
CA LYS A 688 -6.52 -13.72 6.13
C LYS A 688 -6.27 -14.51 4.85
N GLY A 689 -5.20 -14.19 4.14
CA GLY A 689 -4.90 -14.75 2.83
C GLY A 689 -4.75 -16.27 2.81
N GLY A 690 -4.12 -16.85 3.81
CA GLY A 690 -3.96 -18.31 3.86
C GLY A 690 -5.28 -19.08 3.97
N GLU A 691 -6.22 -18.58 4.79
CA GLU A 691 -7.58 -19.10 4.86
C GLU A 691 -8.31 -18.94 3.52
N ALA A 692 -8.20 -17.74 2.89
CA ALA A 692 -8.84 -17.47 1.61
C ALA A 692 -8.32 -18.38 0.48
N VAL A 693 -6.99 -18.56 0.38
CA VAL A 693 -6.37 -19.47 -0.60
C VAL A 693 -6.87 -20.90 -0.38
N ALA A 694 -6.90 -21.37 0.85
CA ALA A 694 -7.39 -22.71 1.16
C ALA A 694 -8.89 -22.87 0.85
N ASP A 695 -9.72 -21.86 1.12
CA ASP A 695 -11.14 -21.89 0.79
C ASP A 695 -11.37 -22.08 -0.73
N VAL A 696 -10.52 -21.46 -1.56
CA VAL A 696 -10.50 -21.67 -3.02
C VAL A 696 -9.98 -23.06 -3.36
N LEU A 697 -8.80 -23.46 -2.82
CA LEU A 697 -8.19 -24.77 -3.12
C LEU A 697 -9.14 -25.95 -2.83
N TYR A 698 -9.95 -25.84 -1.77
CA TYR A 698 -10.89 -26.91 -1.36
C TYR A 698 -12.33 -26.67 -1.84
N GLY A 699 -12.57 -25.63 -2.64
CA GLY A 699 -13.85 -25.37 -3.29
C GLY A 699 -14.96 -24.94 -2.35
N LYS A 700 -14.66 -24.41 -1.15
CA LYS A 700 -15.60 -23.72 -0.29
C LYS A 700 -16.06 -22.42 -0.94
N VAL A 701 -15.16 -21.78 -1.66
CA VAL A 701 -15.41 -20.59 -2.47
C VAL A 701 -15.11 -20.93 -3.94
N ASN A 702 -15.99 -20.55 -4.83
CA ASN A 702 -15.75 -20.59 -6.26
C ASN A 702 -14.93 -19.35 -6.64
N PRO A 703 -13.72 -19.48 -7.25
CA PRO A 703 -12.91 -18.33 -7.60
C PRO A 703 -13.64 -17.39 -8.57
N SER A 704 -13.54 -16.10 -8.31
CA SER A 704 -14.19 -15.06 -9.10
C SER A 704 -13.28 -13.85 -9.37
N GLY A 705 -12.03 -13.90 -8.92
CA GLY A 705 -11.03 -12.87 -9.18
C GLY A 705 -10.69 -12.77 -10.66
N LYS A 706 -10.35 -11.57 -11.12
CA LYS A 706 -9.95 -11.25 -12.49
C LYS A 706 -8.64 -10.47 -12.47
N LEU A 707 -7.77 -10.69 -13.45
CA LEU A 707 -6.48 -9.99 -13.53
C LEU A 707 -6.66 -8.49 -13.79
N PRO A 708 -6.16 -7.60 -12.91
CA PRO A 708 -6.17 -6.15 -13.14
C PRO A 708 -4.98 -5.68 -13.99
N ILE A 709 -4.12 -6.61 -14.41
CA ILE A 709 -2.96 -6.37 -15.26
C ILE A 709 -2.80 -7.52 -16.27
N THR A 710 -2.19 -7.21 -17.39
CA THR A 710 -1.80 -8.18 -18.42
C THR A 710 -0.63 -9.05 -17.92
N PHE A 711 -0.74 -10.37 -18.05
CA PHE A 711 0.35 -11.32 -17.82
C PHE A 711 1.03 -11.67 -19.14
N TYR A 712 2.28 -11.23 -19.28
CA TYR A 712 3.11 -11.46 -20.47
C TYR A 712 3.67 -12.89 -20.47
N LYS A 713 4.06 -13.39 -21.65
CA LYS A 713 4.64 -14.74 -21.79
C LYS A 713 6.08 -14.79 -21.27
N ASN A 714 6.85 -13.73 -21.55
CA ASN A 714 8.24 -13.59 -21.18
C ASN A 714 8.65 -12.10 -21.20
N SER A 715 9.87 -11.80 -20.77
CA SER A 715 10.43 -10.45 -20.75
C SER A 715 10.65 -9.85 -22.15
N GLU A 716 10.73 -10.66 -23.20
CA GLU A 716 10.92 -10.19 -24.58
C GLU A 716 9.72 -9.43 -25.13
N GLN A 717 8.54 -9.62 -24.54
CA GLN A 717 7.32 -8.86 -24.87
C GLN A 717 7.32 -7.45 -24.28
N LEU A 718 8.27 -7.11 -23.41
CA LEU A 718 8.37 -5.80 -22.77
C LEU A 718 9.29 -4.88 -23.57
N GLY A 719 8.89 -3.61 -23.72
CA GLY A 719 9.74 -2.56 -24.23
C GLY A 719 10.77 -2.06 -23.21
N ASP A 720 11.40 -0.94 -23.53
CA ASP A 720 12.29 -0.25 -22.60
C ASP A 720 11.52 0.20 -21.35
N PHE A 721 12.03 -0.07 -20.17
CA PHE A 721 11.37 0.27 -18.92
C PHE A 721 11.32 1.78 -18.68
N GLU A 722 12.31 2.53 -19.15
CA GLU A 722 12.37 3.99 -19.04
C GLU A 722 11.52 4.72 -20.09
N ASP A 723 11.04 4.01 -21.13
CA ASP A 723 10.10 4.57 -22.12
C ASP A 723 8.67 4.58 -21.58
N TYR A 724 8.11 5.76 -21.39
CA TYR A 724 6.75 5.97 -20.87
C TYR A 724 5.64 5.99 -21.93
N ASN A 725 5.99 5.87 -23.23
CA ASN A 725 4.98 5.72 -24.28
C ASN A 725 4.19 4.42 -24.10
N MET A 726 2.89 4.48 -24.32
CA MET A 726 2.00 3.34 -24.14
C MET A 726 1.97 2.37 -25.33
N ALA A 727 2.57 2.72 -26.46
CA ALA A 727 2.61 1.88 -27.63
C ALA A 727 3.17 0.48 -27.33
N GLY A 728 2.41 -0.57 -27.72
CA GLY A 728 2.78 -1.97 -27.48
C GLY A 728 2.58 -2.47 -26.03
N ARG A 729 2.10 -1.64 -25.10
CA ARG A 729 1.95 -1.97 -23.68
C ARG A 729 0.48 -2.22 -23.31
N THR A 730 0.25 -3.04 -22.33
CA THR A 730 -1.07 -3.35 -21.77
C THR A 730 -2.06 -3.89 -22.79
N TYR A 731 -3.23 -4.34 -22.36
CA TYR A 731 -4.30 -4.80 -23.27
C TYR A 731 -4.79 -3.69 -24.22
N ARG A 732 -4.55 -2.41 -23.86
CA ARG A 732 -5.03 -1.26 -24.63
C ARG A 732 -4.22 -1.03 -25.91
N TYR A 733 -2.93 -1.36 -25.92
CA TYR A 733 -2.03 -1.03 -27.04
C TYR A 733 -1.18 -2.19 -27.57
N MET A 734 -1.30 -3.41 -27.02
CA MET A 734 -0.60 -4.61 -27.52
C MET A 734 -1.25 -5.12 -28.81
N LYS A 735 -0.97 -4.49 -29.96
CA LYS A 735 -1.62 -4.78 -31.25
C LYS A 735 -1.13 -6.07 -31.93
N ASN A 736 0.16 -6.39 -31.84
CA ASN A 736 0.82 -7.38 -32.66
C ASN A 736 1.20 -8.67 -31.94
N ASP A 737 0.89 -8.81 -30.67
CA ASP A 737 1.21 -9.99 -29.87
C ASP A 737 0.05 -10.34 -28.93
N LYS A 738 0.07 -11.55 -28.41
CA LYS A 738 -0.91 -12.01 -27.43
C LYS A 738 -0.20 -12.26 -26.11
N PRO A 739 -0.72 -11.76 -24.99
CA PRO A 739 -0.20 -12.09 -23.68
C PRO A 739 -0.41 -13.57 -23.33
N LEU A 740 0.16 -14.04 -22.25
CA LEU A 740 -0.15 -15.34 -21.66
C LEU A 740 -1.57 -15.34 -21.11
N TYR A 741 -1.90 -14.36 -20.28
CA TYR A 741 -3.26 -14.14 -19.79
C TYR A 741 -3.63 -12.65 -19.98
N PRO A 742 -4.77 -12.36 -20.63
CA PRO A 742 -5.19 -10.99 -20.89
C PRO A 742 -5.71 -10.30 -19.60
N PHE A 743 -5.75 -8.97 -19.61
CA PHE A 743 -6.45 -8.19 -18.61
C PHE A 743 -7.90 -8.67 -18.43
N GLY A 744 -8.37 -8.72 -17.19
CA GLY A 744 -9.73 -9.17 -16.87
C GLY A 744 -9.92 -10.69 -16.86
N TYR A 745 -8.87 -11.48 -17.19
CA TYR A 745 -8.94 -12.95 -17.22
C TYR A 745 -9.03 -13.55 -15.81
N GLY A 746 -9.79 -14.63 -15.69
CA GLY A 746 -9.88 -15.47 -14.51
C GLY A 746 -10.92 -16.57 -14.71
N LEU A 747 -10.56 -17.81 -14.35
CA LEU A 747 -11.40 -18.99 -14.43
C LEU A 747 -12.28 -19.15 -13.19
N SER A 748 -13.28 -20.01 -13.33
CA SER A 748 -14.21 -20.44 -12.27
C SER A 748 -14.28 -21.97 -12.21
N TYR A 749 -14.78 -22.53 -11.12
CA TYR A 749 -15.13 -23.96 -11.02
C TYR A 749 -16.47 -24.29 -11.67
N THR A 750 -17.08 -23.33 -12.34
CA THR A 750 -18.30 -23.48 -13.15
C THR A 750 -18.11 -22.75 -14.48
N ASP A 751 -18.91 -23.08 -15.48
CA ASP A 751 -18.82 -22.50 -16.81
C ASP A 751 -19.92 -21.45 -16.99
N PHE A 752 -19.52 -20.22 -17.36
CA PHE A 752 -20.44 -19.13 -17.67
C PHE A 752 -20.53 -18.91 -19.18
N GLU A 753 -21.75 -18.76 -19.68
CA GLU A 753 -22.01 -18.29 -21.02
C GLU A 753 -22.51 -16.85 -20.98
N ILE A 754 -21.78 -15.96 -21.63
CA ILE A 754 -22.20 -14.57 -21.84
C ILE A 754 -23.09 -14.54 -23.10
N GLY A 755 -24.37 -14.22 -22.94
CA GLY A 755 -25.34 -14.15 -24.02
C GLY A 755 -25.18 -12.91 -24.90
N ASN A 756 -26.11 -12.71 -25.83
CA ASN A 756 -26.11 -11.52 -26.68
C ASN A 756 -26.69 -10.32 -25.94
N ALA A 757 -25.97 -9.21 -25.97
CA ALA A 757 -26.39 -7.96 -25.36
C ALA A 757 -27.52 -7.29 -26.14
N THR A 758 -28.35 -6.53 -25.44
CA THR A 758 -29.33 -5.59 -26.01
C THR A 758 -29.12 -4.21 -25.42
N LEU A 759 -29.40 -3.17 -26.18
CA LEU A 759 -29.40 -1.77 -25.74
C LEU A 759 -30.82 -1.23 -25.68
N SER A 760 -31.11 -0.36 -24.72
CA SER A 760 -32.40 0.36 -24.65
C SER A 760 -32.56 1.39 -25.78
N ALA A 761 -31.45 1.88 -26.36
CA ALA A 761 -31.38 2.70 -27.55
C ALA A 761 -30.03 2.46 -28.25
N ASP A 762 -29.98 2.56 -29.56
CA ASP A 762 -28.78 2.45 -30.38
C ASP A 762 -28.02 3.79 -30.56
N LYS A 763 -28.54 4.85 -29.94
CA LYS A 763 -28.05 6.22 -30.01
C LYS A 763 -28.01 6.84 -28.61
N ILE A 764 -27.06 7.74 -28.42
CA ILE A 764 -26.89 8.51 -27.19
C ILE A 764 -26.49 9.95 -27.54
N THR A 765 -27.06 10.92 -26.84
CA THR A 765 -26.64 12.33 -26.89
C THR A 765 -26.04 12.75 -25.54
N LYS A 766 -25.37 13.89 -25.52
CA LYS A 766 -24.73 14.43 -24.30
C LYS A 766 -25.73 14.50 -23.14
N GLY A 767 -25.33 13.98 -21.99
CA GLY A 767 -26.14 13.91 -20.76
C GLY A 767 -27.18 12.78 -20.72
N GLN A 768 -27.29 11.96 -21.77
CA GLN A 768 -28.19 10.81 -21.78
C GLN A 768 -27.50 9.53 -21.29
N THR A 769 -28.32 8.52 -21.03
CA THR A 769 -27.86 7.18 -20.64
C THR A 769 -28.59 6.12 -21.47
N VAL A 770 -27.88 5.05 -21.78
CA VAL A 770 -28.39 3.85 -22.42
C VAL A 770 -28.16 2.66 -21.50
N THR A 771 -29.18 1.83 -21.33
CA THR A 771 -29.06 0.59 -20.56
C THR A 771 -28.64 -0.55 -21.48
N MET A 772 -27.51 -1.18 -21.15
CA MET A 772 -27.04 -2.42 -21.78
C MET A 772 -27.41 -3.60 -20.90
N THR A 773 -28.12 -4.58 -21.48
CA THR A 773 -28.53 -5.80 -20.79
C THR A 773 -27.84 -7.00 -21.42
N ILE A 774 -27.11 -7.77 -20.62
CA ILE A 774 -26.30 -8.91 -21.04
C ILE A 774 -26.73 -10.14 -20.22
N PRO A 775 -27.32 -11.18 -20.87
CA PRO A 775 -27.62 -12.42 -20.15
C PRO A 775 -26.36 -13.19 -19.80
N VAL A 776 -26.27 -13.65 -18.56
CA VAL A 776 -25.18 -14.51 -18.04
C VAL A 776 -25.80 -15.82 -17.57
N THR A 777 -25.42 -16.92 -18.20
CA THR A 777 -25.93 -18.26 -17.88
C THR A 777 -24.83 -19.10 -17.24
N ASN A 778 -25.10 -19.65 -16.08
CA ASN A 778 -24.23 -20.62 -15.45
C ASN A 778 -24.58 -22.02 -16.00
N LYS A 779 -23.72 -22.59 -16.87
CA LYS A 779 -23.91 -23.91 -17.49
C LYS A 779 -23.44 -25.05 -16.59
N GLY A 780 -22.71 -24.75 -15.53
CA GLY A 780 -22.14 -25.75 -14.64
C GLY A 780 -23.05 -26.15 -13.49
N LYS A 781 -22.47 -26.88 -12.52
CA LYS A 781 -23.19 -27.47 -11.38
C LYS A 781 -22.93 -26.76 -10.05
N LYS A 782 -22.16 -25.69 -10.06
CA LYS A 782 -21.84 -24.91 -8.85
C LYS A 782 -22.32 -23.48 -9.03
N ASP A 783 -22.82 -22.89 -7.95
CA ASP A 783 -23.07 -21.46 -7.90
C ASP A 783 -21.75 -20.70 -8.06
N GLY A 784 -21.80 -19.54 -8.70
CA GLY A 784 -20.61 -18.73 -8.89
C GLY A 784 -20.91 -17.29 -9.26
N THR A 785 -19.89 -16.47 -9.21
CA THR A 785 -19.93 -15.05 -9.61
C THR A 785 -19.09 -14.85 -10.85
N GLU A 786 -19.68 -14.20 -11.86
CA GLU A 786 -18.95 -13.75 -13.05
C GLU A 786 -18.82 -12.23 -13.04
N VAL A 787 -17.74 -11.73 -13.64
CA VAL A 787 -17.50 -10.30 -13.86
C VAL A 787 -17.67 -10.00 -15.34
N VAL A 788 -18.81 -9.44 -15.69
CA VAL A 788 -19.08 -8.94 -17.03
C VAL A 788 -18.35 -7.62 -17.21
N GLN A 789 -17.59 -7.49 -18.29
CA GLN A 789 -16.74 -6.35 -18.62
C GLN A 789 -17.18 -5.77 -19.97
N VAL A 790 -17.27 -4.45 -20.06
CA VAL A 790 -17.66 -3.72 -21.28
C VAL A 790 -16.54 -2.77 -21.65
N TYR A 791 -16.05 -2.92 -22.85
CA TYR A 791 -14.97 -2.14 -23.43
C TYR A 791 -15.53 -1.29 -24.58
N VAL A 792 -15.10 -0.05 -24.67
CA VAL A 792 -15.42 0.83 -25.81
C VAL A 792 -14.28 0.77 -26.81
N LYS A 793 -14.64 0.60 -28.07
CA LYS A 793 -13.74 0.68 -29.22
C LYS A 793 -14.23 1.77 -30.16
N ASN A 794 -13.31 2.59 -30.66
CA ASN A 794 -13.58 3.59 -31.68
C ASN A 794 -12.98 3.15 -33.02
N PRO A 795 -13.76 2.60 -33.93
CA PRO A 795 -13.26 2.11 -35.24
C PRO A 795 -12.69 3.24 -36.14
N SER A 796 -13.06 4.50 -35.88
CA SER A 796 -12.60 5.65 -36.66
C SER A 796 -11.22 6.18 -36.21
N ASP A 797 -10.67 5.65 -35.12
CA ASP A 797 -9.36 6.05 -34.60
C ASP A 797 -8.35 4.87 -34.60
N PRO A 798 -7.62 4.66 -35.71
CA PRO A 798 -6.68 3.55 -35.84
C PRO A 798 -5.42 3.72 -34.98
N ASN A 799 -5.11 4.95 -34.54
CA ASN A 799 -3.94 5.29 -33.70
C ASN A 799 -4.26 5.17 -32.21
N GLY A 800 -5.52 5.16 -31.86
CA GLY A 800 -5.98 5.04 -30.48
C GLY A 800 -5.80 3.64 -29.89
N PRO A 801 -6.25 3.46 -28.64
CA PRO A 801 -6.25 2.16 -27.99
C PRO A 801 -7.13 1.16 -28.77
N ILE A 802 -6.75 -0.11 -28.70
CA ILE A 802 -7.53 -1.21 -29.31
C ILE A 802 -8.96 -1.19 -28.77
N LYS A 803 -9.09 -0.99 -27.48
CA LYS A 803 -10.32 -0.79 -26.70
C LYS A 803 -9.98 -0.33 -25.28
N GLN A 804 -10.94 0.22 -24.56
CA GLN A 804 -10.80 0.72 -23.21
C GLN A 804 -11.95 0.19 -22.33
N LEU A 805 -11.65 -0.32 -21.13
CA LEU A 805 -12.69 -0.67 -20.16
C LEU A 805 -13.50 0.60 -19.79
N ARG A 806 -14.83 0.49 -19.83
CA ARG A 806 -15.72 1.61 -19.50
C ARG A 806 -16.89 1.22 -18.60
N ALA A 807 -17.07 -0.08 -18.37
CA ALA A 807 -18.00 -0.57 -17.37
C ALA A 807 -17.69 -2.03 -17.00
N TYR A 808 -18.06 -2.43 -15.81
CA TYR A 808 -18.07 -3.82 -15.37
C TYR A 808 -19.17 -4.07 -14.33
N LYS A 809 -19.58 -5.33 -14.23
CA LYS A 809 -20.61 -5.74 -13.29
C LYS A 809 -20.33 -7.15 -12.78
N ARG A 810 -20.27 -7.31 -11.46
CA ARG A 810 -20.29 -8.63 -10.81
C ARG A 810 -21.71 -9.16 -10.78
N VAL A 811 -21.89 -10.42 -11.16
CA VAL A 811 -23.20 -11.07 -11.25
C VAL A 811 -23.12 -12.45 -10.60
N ASP A 812 -23.92 -12.67 -9.55
CA ASP A 812 -24.07 -13.96 -8.91
C ASP A 812 -25.08 -14.80 -9.67
N VAL A 813 -24.66 -15.97 -10.17
CA VAL A 813 -25.49 -16.85 -10.99
C VAL A 813 -25.51 -18.26 -10.40
N LYS A 814 -26.68 -18.72 -9.98
CA LYS A 814 -26.83 -20.07 -9.48
C LYS A 814 -26.69 -21.10 -10.61
N ALA A 815 -26.26 -22.30 -10.24
CA ALA A 815 -26.10 -23.41 -11.18
C ALA A 815 -27.35 -23.62 -12.04
N GLY A 816 -27.17 -23.66 -13.36
CA GLY A 816 -28.25 -23.84 -14.34
C GLY A 816 -29.15 -22.62 -14.56
N GLN A 817 -28.89 -21.46 -13.93
CA GLN A 817 -29.72 -20.26 -14.07
C GLN A 817 -29.08 -19.24 -15.01
N THR A 818 -29.94 -18.33 -15.49
CA THR A 818 -29.56 -17.15 -16.26
C THR A 818 -29.96 -15.90 -15.47
N VAL A 819 -29.04 -14.94 -15.35
CA VAL A 819 -29.25 -13.63 -14.75
C VAL A 819 -28.82 -12.54 -15.73
N ASN A 820 -29.55 -11.44 -15.81
CA ASN A 820 -29.20 -10.31 -16.66
C ASN A 820 -28.24 -9.36 -15.91
N ALA A 821 -27.06 -9.16 -16.46
CA ALA A 821 -26.20 -8.06 -16.09
C ALA A 821 -26.74 -6.77 -16.74
N THR A 822 -27.24 -5.85 -15.93
CA THR A 822 -27.72 -4.54 -16.38
C THR A 822 -26.65 -3.50 -16.10
N ILE A 823 -26.16 -2.83 -17.15
CA ILE A 823 -25.05 -1.86 -17.12
C ILE A 823 -25.55 -0.55 -17.75
N THR A 824 -25.28 0.56 -17.09
CA THR A 824 -25.57 1.90 -17.61
C THR A 824 -24.36 2.41 -18.39
N ILE A 825 -24.59 2.77 -19.65
CA ILE A 825 -23.64 3.47 -20.51
C ILE A 825 -24.12 4.92 -20.60
N ASN A 826 -23.31 5.86 -20.19
CA ASN A 826 -23.54 7.28 -20.35
C ASN A 826 -22.64 7.88 -21.43
N ASP A 827 -22.83 9.13 -21.79
CA ASP A 827 -22.01 9.82 -22.79
C ASP A 827 -20.52 9.87 -22.37
N LYS A 828 -20.21 10.07 -21.06
CA LYS A 828 -18.84 10.02 -20.54
C LYS A 828 -18.17 8.65 -20.74
N SER A 829 -18.94 7.55 -20.76
CA SER A 829 -18.39 6.22 -21.08
C SER A 829 -17.81 6.15 -22.51
N LEU A 830 -18.24 7.05 -23.39
CA LEU A 830 -17.83 7.14 -24.80
C LEU A 830 -16.82 8.27 -25.04
N GLU A 831 -16.31 8.92 -24.00
CA GLU A 831 -15.23 9.90 -24.11
C GLU A 831 -14.00 9.30 -24.74
N TRP A 832 -13.41 10.07 -25.68
CA TRP A 832 -12.25 9.66 -26.47
C TRP A 832 -11.31 10.84 -26.70
N PHE A 833 -10.00 10.58 -26.79
CA PHE A 833 -9.04 11.64 -27.07
C PHE A 833 -9.22 12.18 -28.49
N ASP A 834 -9.26 13.50 -28.62
CA ASP A 834 -9.32 14.20 -29.89
C ASP A 834 -7.98 14.92 -30.17
N GLU A 835 -7.26 14.42 -31.19
CA GLU A 835 -5.98 14.99 -31.62
C GLU A 835 -6.10 16.46 -32.12
N GLY A 836 -7.29 16.87 -32.60
CA GLY A 836 -7.52 18.23 -33.08
C GLY A 836 -7.58 19.27 -31.96
N THR A 837 -8.05 18.88 -30.78
CA THR A 837 -8.18 19.75 -29.60
C THR A 837 -7.19 19.41 -28.50
N ASN A 838 -6.49 18.27 -28.57
CA ASN A 838 -5.65 17.69 -27.50
C ASN A 838 -6.41 17.52 -26.16
N THR A 839 -7.69 17.15 -26.23
CA THR A 839 -8.54 16.97 -25.05
C THR A 839 -9.32 15.66 -25.13
N ILE A 840 -9.88 15.22 -24.00
CA ILE A 840 -10.82 14.09 -23.96
C ILE A 840 -12.24 14.66 -23.85
N HIS A 841 -13.12 14.20 -24.74
CA HIS A 841 -14.54 14.53 -24.69
C HIS A 841 -15.38 13.47 -25.45
N THR A 842 -16.69 13.52 -25.26
CA THR A 842 -17.63 12.70 -26.02
C THR A 842 -17.67 13.23 -27.45
N LYS A 843 -17.19 12.41 -28.41
CA LYS A 843 -17.10 12.78 -29.84
C LYS A 843 -18.21 12.10 -30.62
N GLU A 844 -18.89 12.85 -31.50
CA GLU A 844 -19.89 12.28 -32.44
C GLU A 844 -19.26 11.19 -33.29
N GLY A 845 -20.02 10.12 -33.50
CA GLY A 845 -19.53 8.99 -34.30
C GLY A 845 -20.12 7.65 -33.88
N SER A 846 -19.61 6.60 -34.54
CA SER A 846 -20.01 5.22 -34.25
C SER A 846 -18.96 4.52 -33.42
N TYR A 847 -19.41 3.89 -32.34
CA TYR A 847 -18.57 3.13 -31.41
C TYR A 847 -19.05 1.69 -31.32
N GLU A 848 -18.17 0.80 -30.89
CA GLU A 848 -18.48 -0.60 -30.58
C GLU A 848 -18.35 -0.82 -29.07
N LEU A 849 -19.39 -1.35 -28.43
CA LEU A 849 -19.34 -1.88 -27.07
C LEU A 849 -18.96 -3.35 -27.14
N VAL A 850 -17.69 -3.64 -26.90
CA VAL A 850 -17.14 -5.00 -26.84
C VAL A 850 -17.34 -5.54 -25.44
N TYR A 851 -17.90 -6.74 -25.28
CA TYR A 851 -18.26 -7.26 -23.96
C TYR A 851 -17.96 -8.75 -23.78
N GLY A 852 -17.68 -9.12 -22.56
CA GLY A 852 -17.36 -10.49 -22.14
C GLY A 852 -16.87 -10.55 -20.70
N ASN A 853 -15.96 -11.47 -20.40
CA ASN A 853 -15.38 -11.66 -19.07
C ASN A 853 -13.86 -11.42 -19.01
N SER A 854 -13.28 -10.86 -20.09
CA SER A 854 -11.88 -10.45 -20.17
C SER A 854 -11.65 -9.54 -21.37
N SER A 855 -10.46 -8.96 -21.48
CA SER A 855 -10.12 -8.05 -22.59
C SER A 855 -9.94 -8.73 -23.93
N ASP A 856 -9.90 -10.06 -24.01
CA ASP A 856 -9.90 -10.81 -25.27
C ASP A 856 -11.31 -11.13 -25.82
N ALA A 857 -12.35 -10.60 -25.17
CA ALA A 857 -13.74 -10.71 -25.62
C ALA A 857 -13.92 -10.18 -27.06
N THR A 858 -14.78 -10.84 -27.80
CA THR A 858 -15.03 -10.57 -29.20
C THR A 858 -16.49 -10.21 -29.52
N LYS A 859 -17.43 -10.44 -28.59
CA LYS A 859 -18.82 -10.00 -28.78
C LYS A 859 -18.90 -8.49 -28.74
N ALA A 860 -19.64 -7.89 -29.66
CA ALA A 860 -19.80 -6.45 -29.74
C ALA A 860 -21.23 -6.06 -30.14
N ILE A 861 -21.65 -4.86 -29.78
CA ILE A 861 -22.87 -4.19 -30.20
C ILE A 861 -22.54 -2.71 -30.51
N GLY A 862 -23.07 -2.20 -31.62
CA GLY A 862 -22.84 -0.81 -32.03
C GLY A 862 -23.67 0.17 -31.22
N ILE A 863 -23.11 1.37 -30.99
CA ILE A 863 -23.81 2.54 -30.45
C ILE A 863 -23.32 3.80 -31.15
N LYS A 864 -24.20 4.76 -31.37
CA LYS A 864 -23.90 6.03 -32.06
C LYS A 864 -24.02 7.18 -31.11
N VAL A 865 -23.04 8.07 -31.11
CA VAL A 865 -23.09 9.40 -30.42
C VAL A 865 -23.58 10.42 -31.44
N GLU A 866 -24.64 11.19 -31.10
CA GLU A 866 -25.24 12.25 -31.92
C GLU A 866 -25.26 13.58 -31.18
#